data_2896a2ee30752700265a0ca6b5698899
#
_entry.id   2896a2ee30752700265a0ca6b5698899
#
_cell.length_a   1.000
_cell.length_b   1.000
_cell.length_c   1.000
_cell.angle_alpha   90.00
_cell.angle_beta   90.00
_cell.angle_gamma   90.00
#
_symmetry.space_group_name_H-M   'P 1'
#
loop_
_entity.id
_entity.type
_entity.pdbx_description
1 polymer ?
#
loop_
_entity_poly.entity_id
_entity_poly.type
_entity_poly.pdbx_seq_one_letter_code
_entity_poly.pdbx_strand_id
1 'polypeptide(L)'
;MTAEQANLFYDEMRKAYIKSDSNWNDKATIFRNILEEFFKAVTQECDWPTNSCERIDAYYNAHPEEEEMRDGAHKIRKKLNRCVHGSLEFATTHIKHLTLTKEEIREVYETLVLIIFNATQVIPDNLTFELLGVNSTDYLEGLNDQQKDAVLSDARVVFVNAGPGTGKTTLLVQRMIHSILSKNPLNKIVALSFTNTAAKQLKDKFQKQAFRFLKDKEYELFSGTIHSFCLRSLRKYEQLKGTSFNYMIINDEELYEFSQEVSICLNNKYTIQEIGGILKNNQNLWPEDIKTCIEDIKKKNNLISLNDILSVFYDKIKADMDFANWMLQSAELLIIDEAQDLTEGNFKIFEIMMALKATLKLFMVGDPRQNIFEFNGGSYMHLADFLTAHAEESENKYLSISYRCPSSVLNFVNSFHFSDCENIALHSNVSGDIKMESYPSADEESTSITNALKYIDDLDSCAVISANIKGLNSIIDKLNENHIPFIVHGGRRKLKIHIRYINNLLKIILNNNIKSIRAVARTLELDILTQPTGTPRHFSEKEIFIRTTPFGRKLYSLSKDYNRLEWSLETLVTALMDKFIPPEWYSDTRIQEDFGKLRSLCSGYKTIKEYIDDFSVNKDRFLCFYDKDFKDCTSPTDGPCVTLSTIHSAKGLEWRNVYIIGMNDHNFPGIKKYDNKNPSKHEVYLNKKRKELFVACTRSAGILHISYPEIVEGEEQTPSMLLSGLEHNI
;
A
#
# COMPACT_ATOMS: atom_id res chain seq x y z
N MET A 1 20.86 4.62 24.85
CA MET A 1 21.23 3.28 25.41
C MET A 1 22.71 3.01 25.13
N THR A 2 23.46 2.41 26.05
CA THR A 2 24.88 2.04 25.82
C THR A 2 25.00 0.70 25.08
N ALA A 3 26.18 0.44 24.45
CA ALA A 3 26.45 -0.84 23.80
C ALA A 3 26.38 -2.03 24.77
N GLU A 4 26.79 -1.82 26.02
CA GLU A 4 26.73 -2.82 27.08
C GLU A 4 25.28 -3.18 27.43
N GLN A 5 24.39 -2.18 27.50
CA GLN A 5 22.95 -2.40 27.71
C GLN A 5 22.27 -3.12 26.52
N ALA A 6 22.62 -2.79 25.28
CA ALA A 6 22.11 -3.48 24.12
C ALA A 6 22.54 -4.97 24.10
N ASN A 7 23.79 -5.26 24.40
CA ASN A 7 24.30 -6.63 24.47
C ASN A 7 23.60 -7.45 25.57
N LEU A 8 23.18 -6.82 26.67
CA LEU A 8 22.40 -7.50 27.70
C LEU A 8 21.06 -7.98 27.18
N PHE A 9 20.34 -7.16 26.38
CA PHE A 9 19.09 -7.57 25.74
C PHE A 9 19.31 -8.72 24.77
N TYR A 10 20.34 -8.67 23.93
CA TYR A 10 20.68 -9.78 23.03
C TYR A 10 20.97 -11.08 23.80
N ASP A 11 21.67 -11.01 24.91
CA ASP A 11 21.98 -12.15 25.77
C ASP A 11 20.71 -12.76 26.40
N GLU A 12 19.83 -11.94 26.90
CA GLU A 12 18.54 -12.41 27.46
C GLU A 12 17.66 -13.06 26.41
N MET A 13 17.54 -12.44 25.25
CA MET A 13 16.81 -13.01 24.11
C MET A 13 17.37 -14.37 23.70
N ARG A 14 18.69 -14.48 23.62
CA ARG A 14 19.39 -15.71 23.27
C ARG A 14 19.13 -16.81 24.32
N LYS A 15 19.27 -16.52 25.59
CA LYS A 15 19.00 -17.46 26.69
C LYS A 15 17.57 -17.97 26.64
N ALA A 16 16.61 -17.08 26.40
CA ALA A 16 15.21 -17.44 26.26
C ALA A 16 14.95 -18.36 25.04
N TYR A 17 15.56 -18.06 23.91
CA TYR A 17 15.38 -18.84 22.67
C TYR A 17 15.96 -20.25 22.76
N ILE A 18 17.16 -20.39 23.36
CA ILE A 18 17.89 -21.69 23.50
C ILE A 18 17.23 -22.61 24.52
N LYS A 19 16.56 -22.08 25.54
CA LYS A 19 16.02 -22.87 26.66
C LYS A 19 15.14 -24.01 26.18
N SER A 20 15.63 -25.26 26.25
CA SER A 20 14.98 -26.44 25.66
C SER A 20 13.71 -26.89 26.39
N ASP A 21 13.64 -26.63 27.72
CA ASP A 21 12.60 -27.16 28.60
C ASP A 21 11.36 -26.27 28.71
N SER A 22 11.35 -25.11 28.08
CA SER A 22 10.21 -24.19 28.06
C SER A 22 9.35 -24.39 26.81
N ASN A 23 8.03 -24.38 27.00
CA ASN A 23 7.13 -24.31 25.85
C ASN A 23 7.22 -22.96 25.12
N TRP A 24 6.66 -22.86 23.91
CA TRP A 24 6.75 -21.64 23.10
C TRP A 24 6.03 -20.44 23.74
N ASN A 25 5.02 -20.66 24.56
CA ASN A 25 4.32 -19.60 25.28
C ASN A 25 5.16 -19.01 26.41
N ASP A 26 5.98 -19.82 27.11
CA ASP A 26 6.91 -19.32 28.10
C ASP A 26 7.95 -18.41 27.44
N LYS A 27 8.46 -18.80 26.25
CA LYS A 27 9.37 -17.96 25.46
C LYS A 27 8.70 -16.67 25.02
N ALA A 28 7.44 -16.74 24.59
CA ALA A 28 6.66 -15.55 24.21
C ALA A 28 6.52 -14.56 25.38
N THR A 29 6.31 -15.07 26.61
CA THR A 29 6.26 -14.24 27.82
C THR A 29 7.59 -13.51 28.07
N ILE A 30 8.71 -14.22 27.93
CA ILE A 30 10.04 -13.62 28.11
C ILE A 30 10.30 -12.56 27.02
N PHE A 31 10.02 -12.86 25.76
CA PHE A 31 10.20 -11.88 24.67
C PHE A 31 9.29 -10.66 24.82
N ARG A 32 8.09 -10.83 25.33
CA ARG A 32 7.22 -9.71 25.65
C ARG A 32 7.85 -8.81 26.71
N ASN A 33 8.36 -9.37 27.78
CA ASN A 33 9.02 -8.62 28.86
C ASN A 33 10.27 -7.90 28.32
N ILE A 34 11.07 -8.54 27.47
CA ILE A 34 12.22 -7.94 26.82
C ILE A 34 11.81 -6.74 25.97
N LEU A 35 10.75 -6.86 25.15
CA LEU A 35 10.22 -5.76 24.35
C LEU A 35 9.77 -4.58 25.23
N GLU A 36 9.05 -4.86 26.31
CA GLU A 36 8.58 -3.83 27.25
C GLU A 36 9.75 -3.12 27.97
N GLU A 37 10.71 -3.86 28.50
CA GLU A 37 11.89 -3.29 29.18
C GLU A 37 12.81 -2.54 28.21
N PHE A 38 12.93 -3.02 26.96
CA PHE A 38 13.69 -2.31 25.93
C PHE A 38 13.09 -0.93 25.65
N PHE A 39 11.78 -0.85 25.33
CA PHE A 39 11.14 0.44 25.09
C PHE A 39 11.09 1.32 26.33
N LYS A 40 11.01 0.76 27.53
CA LYS A 40 11.17 1.50 28.78
C LYS A 40 12.57 2.09 28.92
N ALA A 41 13.61 1.35 28.56
CA ALA A 41 15.00 1.80 28.66
C ALA A 41 15.35 2.89 27.64
N VAL A 42 14.79 2.83 26.42
CA VAL A 42 15.06 3.85 25.37
C VAL A 42 14.18 5.10 25.51
N THR A 43 13.09 5.06 26.30
CA THR A 43 12.17 6.19 26.54
C THR A 43 12.34 6.81 27.93
N GLN A 44 13.49 6.63 28.59
CA GLN A 44 13.76 6.94 30.01
C GLN A 44 13.55 8.40 30.47
N GLU A 45 13.31 9.35 29.58
CA GLU A 45 13.16 10.77 29.95
C GLU A 45 11.71 11.26 30.07
N CYS A 46 10.73 10.36 29.89
CA CYS A 46 9.31 10.75 29.98
C CYS A 46 8.66 10.08 31.18
N ASP A 47 8.10 10.82 32.11
CA ASP A 47 7.14 10.37 33.16
C ASP A 47 5.84 9.82 32.53
N TRP A 48 5.90 9.06 31.48
CA TRP A 48 4.83 8.61 30.59
C TRP A 48 4.91 7.14 30.26
N PRO A 49 3.94 6.61 29.61
CA PRO A 49 2.67 6.07 30.01
C PRO A 49 2.76 4.60 30.45
N THR A 50 1.67 4.10 30.97
CA THR A 50 1.58 2.81 31.67
C THR A 50 1.59 1.57 30.77
N ASN A 51 1.43 1.71 29.44
CA ASN A 51 1.32 0.54 28.55
C ASN A 51 2.37 0.51 27.42
N SER A 52 2.72 -0.71 26.99
CA SER A 52 3.74 -0.95 25.95
C SER A 52 3.39 -0.37 24.57
N CYS A 53 2.10 -0.17 24.25
CA CYS A 53 1.67 0.43 22.99
C CYS A 53 2.12 1.89 22.91
N GLU A 54 1.81 2.66 23.93
CA GLU A 54 2.12 4.09 24.03
C GLU A 54 3.63 4.34 24.08
N ARG A 55 4.41 3.44 24.70
CA ARG A 55 5.89 3.53 24.72
C ARG A 55 6.50 3.29 23.35
N ILE A 56 6.01 2.31 22.59
CA ILE A 56 6.41 2.09 21.20
C ILE A 56 6.11 3.35 20.37
N ASP A 57 4.90 3.88 20.48
CA ASP A 57 4.50 5.08 19.77
C ASP A 57 5.33 6.31 20.18
N ALA A 58 5.60 6.50 21.47
CA ALA A 58 6.43 7.60 21.97
C ALA A 58 7.87 7.52 21.43
N TYR A 59 8.46 6.31 21.42
CA TYR A 59 9.80 6.11 20.89
C TYR A 59 9.89 6.50 19.41
N TYR A 60 9.02 5.94 18.56
CA TYR A 60 9.06 6.20 17.12
C TYR A 60 8.58 7.61 16.74
N ASN A 61 7.78 8.26 17.55
CA ASN A 61 7.47 9.68 17.38
C ASN A 61 8.70 10.58 17.64
N ALA A 62 9.57 10.18 18.59
CA ALA A 62 10.82 10.89 18.85
C ALA A 62 11.94 10.54 17.84
N HIS A 63 11.83 9.40 17.15
CA HIS A 63 12.80 8.91 16.17
C HIS A 63 12.12 8.61 14.82
N PRO A 64 11.66 9.65 14.11
CA PRO A 64 10.91 9.48 12.86
C PRO A 64 11.74 8.82 11.74
N GLU A 65 13.04 8.85 11.81
CA GLU A 65 13.95 8.12 10.90
C GLU A 65 13.84 6.60 11.06
N GLU A 66 13.42 6.10 12.22
CA GLU A 66 13.23 4.68 12.52
C GLU A 66 11.75 4.23 12.45
N GLU A 67 10.83 5.11 12.08
CA GLU A 67 9.38 4.84 12.07
C GLU A 67 9.00 3.58 11.29
N GLU A 68 9.83 3.17 10.34
CA GLU A 68 9.61 1.96 9.55
C GLU A 68 9.54 0.68 10.40
N MET A 69 10.22 0.66 11.55
CA MET A 69 10.20 -0.48 12.47
C MET A 69 9.00 -0.48 13.43
N ARG A 70 8.25 0.63 13.50
CA ARG A 70 7.10 0.79 14.39
C ARG A 70 6.03 -0.29 14.19
N ASP A 71 5.65 -0.53 12.93
CA ASP A 71 4.65 -1.55 12.61
C ASP A 71 5.11 -2.96 12.99
N GLY A 72 6.41 -3.24 12.80
CA GLY A 72 7.05 -4.49 13.24
C GLY A 72 6.95 -4.66 14.76
N ALA A 73 7.28 -3.61 15.50
CA ALA A 73 7.20 -3.61 16.96
C ALA A 73 5.76 -3.84 17.46
N HIS A 74 4.78 -3.15 16.86
CA HIS A 74 3.36 -3.37 17.20
C HIS A 74 2.88 -4.76 16.81
N LYS A 75 3.29 -5.30 15.67
CA LYS A 75 2.91 -6.64 15.22
C LYS A 75 3.39 -7.71 16.20
N ILE A 76 4.66 -7.67 16.60
CA ILE A 76 5.17 -8.64 17.59
C ILE A 76 4.57 -8.42 18.98
N ARG A 77 4.35 -7.18 19.42
CA ARG A 77 3.65 -6.87 20.68
C ARG A 77 2.25 -7.51 20.70
N LYS A 78 1.45 -7.31 19.65
CA LYS A 78 0.11 -7.90 19.54
C LYS A 78 0.18 -9.42 19.58
N LYS A 79 1.09 -10.03 18.83
CA LYS A 79 1.29 -11.48 18.79
C LYS A 79 1.67 -12.03 20.17
N LEU A 80 2.61 -11.41 20.85
CA LEU A 80 3.05 -11.80 22.20
C LEU A 80 1.95 -11.59 23.26
N ASN A 81 1.19 -10.50 23.19
CA ASN A 81 0.05 -10.25 24.09
C ASN A 81 -1.03 -11.33 23.97
N ARG A 82 -1.34 -11.81 22.77
CA ARG A 82 -2.29 -12.91 22.56
C ARG A 82 -1.83 -14.22 23.20
N CYS A 83 -0.52 -14.46 23.25
CA CYS A 83 0.03 -15.63 23.94
C CYS A 83 -0.08 -15.53 25.47
N VAL A 84 0.11 -14.33 26.01
CA VAL A 84 0.15 -14.11 27.46
C VAL A 84 -1.25 -13.86 28.04
N HIS A 85 -2.04 -13.00 27.42
CA HIS A 85 -3.35 -12.60 27.92
C HIS A 85 -4.52 -13.33 27.24
N GLY A 86 -4.27 -14.00 26.11
CA GLY A 86 -5.30 -14.64 25.31
C GLY A 86 -6.20 -13.67 24.57
N SER A 87 -7.15 -14.22 23.85
CA SER A 87 -8.26 -13.51 23.20
C SER A 87 -9.59 -14.09 23.68
N LEU A 88 -10.63 -13.25 23.77
CA LEU A 88 -11.96 -13.72 24.12
C LEU A 88 -12.50 -14.64 23.03
N GLU A 89 -12.91 -15.83 23.40
CA GLU A 89 -13.56 -16.77 22.49
C GLU A 89 -15.02 -16.38 22.30
N PHE A 90 -15.39 -16.00 21.07
CA PHE A 90 -16.71 -15.41 20.77
C PHE A 90 -17.90 -16.32 21.06
N ALA A 91 -17.69 -17.63 21.06
CA ALA A 91 -18.79 -18.60 21.29
C ALA A 91 -18.99 -18.99 22.77
N THR A 92 -18.02 -18.81 23.65
CA THR A 92 -18.01 -19.45 24.97
C THR A 92 -17.67 -18.54 26.15
N THR A 93 -17.36 -17.27 25.93
CA THR A 93 -16.81 -16.33 26.95
C THR A 93 -15.50 -16.79 27.60
N HIS A 94 -14.81 -17.76 27.00
CA HIS A 94 -13.55 -18.26 27.50
C HIS A 94 -12.37 -17.50 26.87
N ILE A 95 -11.32 -17.29 27.65
CA ILE A 95 -10.07 -16.70 27.17
C ILE A 95 -9.22 -17.82 26.56
N LYS A 96 -8.93 -17.70 25.27
CA LYS A 96 -8.07 -18.63 24.55
C LYS A 96 -6.71 -17.99 24.31
N HIS A 97 -5.65 -18.69 24.71
CA HIS A 97 -4.27 -18.24 24.48
C HIS A 97 -3.78 -18.75 23.13
N LEU A 98 -3.15 -17.84 22.36
CA LEU A 98 -2.47 -18.22 21.12
C LEU A 98 -1.22 -19.04 21.44
N THR A 99 -1.04 -20.18 20.76
CA THR A 99 0.20 -20.96 20.84
C THR A 99 1.02 -20.69 19.59
N LEU A 100 2.21 -20.11 19.77
CA LEU A 100 3.12 -19.81 18.67
C LEU A 100 3.87 -21.07 18.21
N THR A 101 4.11 -21.16 16.91
CA THR A 101 4.99 -22.15 16.31
C THR A 101 6.47 -21.75 16.51
N LYS A 102 7.38 -22.70 16.22
CA LYS A 102 8.82 -22.42 16.24
C LYS A 102 9.20 -21.32 15.27
N GLU A 103 8.61 -21.32 14.08
CA GLU A 103 8.82 -20.33 13.03
C GLU A 103 8.36 -18.94 13.47
N GLU A 104 7.22 -18.84 14.13
CA GLU A 104 6.67 -17.58 14.61
C GLU A 104 7.50 -16.98 15.75
N ILE A 105 8.00 -17.82 16.67
CA ILE A 105 8.93 -17.36 17.71
C ILE A 105 10.26 -16.91 17.09
N ARG A 106 10.71 -17.56 16.03
CA ARG A 106 11.88 -17.12 15.28
C ARG A 106 11.65 -15.76 14.62
N GLU A 107 10.48 -15.52 14.00
CA GLU A 107 10.12 -14.22 13.45
C GLU A 107 10.13 -13.11 14.51
N VAL A 108 9.59 -13.40 15.69
CA VAL A 108 9.63 -12.49 16.86
C VAL A 108 11.07 -12.18 17.24
N TYR A 109 11.92 -13.19 17.38
CA TYR A 109 13.31 -13.03 17.73
C TYR A 109 14.07 -12.17 16.71
N GLU A 110 13.94 -12.47 15.42
CA GLU A 110 14.53 -11.69 14.31
C GLU A 110 14.10 -10.22 14.34
N THR A 111 12.81 -9.99 14.57
CA THR A 111 12.27 -8.61 14.60
C THR A 111 12.77 -7.83 15.80
N LEU A 112 12.88 -8.47 16.99
CA LEU A 112 13.46 -7.85 18.19
C LEU A 112 14.93 -7.49 17.98
N VAL A 113 15.72 -8.38 17.36
CA VAL A 113 17.12 -8.10 17.02
C VAL A 113 17.23 -6.84 16.17
N LEU A 114 16.37 -6.69 15.16
CA LEU A 114 16.38 -5.52 14.29
C LEU A 114 15.95 -4.23 15.01
N ILE A 115 14.93 -4.30 15.88
CA ILE A 115 14.48 -3.17 16.68
C ILE A 115 15.64 -2.67 17.57
N ILE A 116 16.31 -3.58 18.29
CA ILE A 116 17.43 -3.23 19.16
C ILE A 116 18.59 -2.66 18.34
N PHE A 117 18.91 -3.27 17.19
CA PHE A 117 19.97 -2.78 16.31
C PHE A 117 19.68 -1.37 15.77
N ASN A 118 18.49 -1.12 15.25
CA ASN A 118 18.16 0.20 14.72
C ASN A 118 18.25 1.30 15.78
N ALA A 119 17.78 1.01 16.98
CA ALA A 119 17.81 1.97 18.08
C ALA A 119 19.21 2.19 18.70
N THR A 120 20.12 1.22 18.58
CA THR A 120 21.40 1.26 19.29
C THR A 120 22.62 1.25 18.39
N GLN A 121 22.44 0.84 17.12
CA GLN A 121 23.51 0.56 16.14
C GLN A 121 24.54 -0.49 16.64
N VAL A 122 24.20 -1.26 17.65
CA VAL A 122 25.04 -2.33 18.22
C VAL A 122 24.76 -3.63 17.47
N ILE A 123 25.79 -4.18 16.84
CA ILE A 123 25.70 -5.45 16.10
C ILE A 123 25.70 -6.62 17.11
N PRO A 124 24.70 -7.53 17.05
CA PRO A 124 24.72 -8.73 17.90
C PRO A 124 25.89 -9.66 17.55
N ASP A 125 26.26 -10.51 18.48
CA ASP A 125 27.35 -11.45 18.32
C ASP A 125 27.08 -12.57 17.31
N ASN A 126 28.13 -13.34 16.97
CA ASN A 126 28.01 -14.44 15.99
C ASN A 126 27.06 -15.55 16.47
N LEU A 127 26.93 -15.79 17.75
CA LEU A 127 26.03 -16.82 18.27
C LEU A 127 24.55 -16.45 18.07
N THR A 128 24.22 -15.17 18.12
CA THR A 128 22.88 -14.69 17.77
C THR A 128 22.55 -15.00 16.31
N PHE A 129 23.51 -14.87 15.40
CA PHE A 129 23.33 -15.25 14.00
C PHE A 129 23.22 -16.75 13.79
N GLU A 130 23.97 -17.55 14.53
CA GLU A 130 23.84 -19.02 14.48
C GLU A 130 22.45 -19.48 14.93
N LEU A 131 21.90 -18.89 15.97
CA LEU A 131 20.54 -19.17 16.45
C LEU A 131 19.46 -18.81 15.45
N LEU A 132 19.71 -17.80 14.63
CA LEU A 132 18.83 -17.44 13.51
C LEU A 132 18.96 -18.45 12.35
N GLY A 133 19.78 -19.50 12.50
CA GLY A 133 20.02 -20.52 11.47
C GLY A 133 20.94 -20.01 10.35
N VAL A 134 21.84 -19.09 10.69
CA VAL A 134 22.77 -18.42 9.78
C VAL A 134 24.14 -19.10 9.81
N ASN A 135 24.17 -20.41 9.72
CA ASN A 135 25.43 -21.15 9.59
C ASN A 135 26.01 -21.11 8.18
N SER A 136 25.22 -20.62 7.20
CA SER A 136 25.64 -20.51 5.82
C SER A 136 26.07 -19.08 5.50
N THR A 137 27.28 -18.94 5.00
CA THR A 137 27.77 -17.74 4.31
C THR A 137 27.20 -17.65 2.89
N ASP A 138 26.47 -18.67 2.47
CA ASP A 138 25.85 -18.73 1.14
C ASP A 138 24.44 -18.09 1.17
N TYR A 139 24.35 -16.88 0.66
CA TYR A 139 23.06 -16.16 0.51
C TYR A 139 22.10 -16.84 -0.49
N LEU A 140 22.58 -17.79 -1.29
CA LEU A 140 21.77 -18.57 -2.24
C LEU A 140 21.18 -19.84 -1.60
N GLU A 141 21.54 -20.15 -0.36
CA GLU A 141 20.96 -21.30 0.34
C GLU A 141 19.45 -21.13 0.50
N GLY A 142 18.71 -22.23 0.28
CA GLY A 142 17.24 -22.25 0.31
C GLY A 142 16.55 -21.79 -0.97
N LEU A 143 17.29 -21.32 -1.97
CA LEU A 143 16.75 -21.05 -3.30
C LEU A 143 16.74 -22.35 -4.13
N ASN A 144 15.68 -22.54 -4.92
CA ASN A 144 15.65 -23.58 -5.94
C ASN A 144 16.50 -23.19 -7.18
N ASP A 145 16.71 -24.12 -8.10
CA ASP A 145 17.57 -23.91 -9.26
C ASP A 145 17.08 -22.79 -10.18
N GLN A 146 15.76 -22.65 -10.36
CA GLN A 146 15.16 -21.55 -11.15
C GLN A 146 15.43 -20.19 -10.51
N GLN A 147 15.30 -20.10 -9.19
CA GLN A 147 15.59 -18.88 -8.45
C GLN A 147 17.09 -18.54 -8.48
N LYS A 148 17.96 -19.53 -8.32
CA LYS A 148 19.42 -19.33 -8.41
C LYS A 148 19.83 -18.85 -9.80
N ASP A 149 19.31 -19.48 -10.84
CA ASP A 149 19.58 -19.08 -12.23
C ASP A 149 19.16 -17.63 -12.48
N ALA A 150 18.00 -17.22 -11.99
CA ALA A 150 17.55 -15.85 -12.13
C ALA A 150 18.40 -14.85 -11.31
N VAL A 151 18.76 -15.18 -10.06
CA VAL A 151 19.60 -14.30 -9.19
C VAL A 151 20.99 -14.11 -9.82
N LEU A 152 21.57 -15.13 -10.40
CA LEU A 152 22.94 -15.13 -10.91
C LEU A 152 23.08 -14.58 -12.34
N SER A 153 21.98 -14.27 -13.03
CA SER A 153 22.02 -13.76 -14.39
C SER A 153 22.80 -12.43 -14.47
N ASP A 154 23.72 -12.35 -15.45
CA ASP A 154 24.53 -11.16 -15.71
C ASP A 154 23.97 -10.27 -16.82
N ALA A 155 22.85 -10.64 -17.43
CA ALA A 155 22.20 -9.86 -18.47
C ALA A 155 21.89 -8.43 -17.97
N ARG A 156 21.90 -7.49 -18.89
CA ARG A 156 21.59 -6.09 -18.59
C ARG A 156 20.13 -5.89 -18.22
N VAL A 157 19.23 -6.65 -18.88
CA VAL A 157 17.81 -6.70 -18.60
C VAL A 157 17.44 -8.13 -18.27
N VAL A 158 16.88 -8.37 -17.10
CA VAL A 158 16.36 -9.67 -16.69
C VAL A 158 14.88 -9.53 -16.41
N PHE A 159 14.06 -10.30 -17.08
CA PHE A 159 12.65 -10.46 -16.72
C PHE A 159 12.39 -11.85 -16.18
N VAL A 160 11.80 -11.93 -14.99
CA VAL A 160 11.42 -13.19 -14.35
C VAL A 160 9.91 -13.30 -14.34
N ASN A 161 9.38 -14.18 -15.21
CA ASN A 161 7.97 -14.54 -15.20
C ASN A 161 7.73 -15.51 -14.02
N ALA A 162 7.14 -14.99 -12.96
CA ALA A 162 7.07 -15.64 -11.67
C ALA A 162 5.62 -15.75 -11.17
N GLY A 163 5.09 -16.95 -11.10
CA GLY A 163 3.74 -17.20 -10.64
C GLY A 163 3.45 -16.80 -9.18
N PRO A 164 2.19 -16.91 -8.74
CA PRO A 164 1.82 -16.67 -7.36
C PRO A 164 2.51 -17.65 -6.41
N GLY A 165 3.03 -17.12 -5.29
CA GLY A 165 3.67 -17.96 -4.27
C GLY A 165 5.04 -18.54 -4.64
N THR A 166 5.63 -18.16 -5.78
CA THR A 166 6.95 -18.67 -6.24
C THR A 166 8.15 -17.99 -5.57
N GLY A 167 7.92 -17.12 -4.59
CA GLY A 167 8.99 -16.44 -3.86
C GLY A 167 9.53 -15.17 -4.53
N LYS A 168 8.73 -14.45 -5.33
CA LYS A 168 9.11 -13.18 -5.98
C LYS A 168 9.89 -12.24 -5.08
N THR A 169 9.34 -11.90 -3.92
CA THR A 169 9.99 -10.97 -2.98
C THR A 169 11.33 -11.50 -2.46
N THR A 170 11.42 -12.80 -2.19
CA THR A 170 12.69 -13.46 -1.80
C THR A 170 13.71 -13.36 -2.91
N LEU A 171 13.29 -13.62 -4.16
CA LEU A 171 14.15 -13.48 -5.34
C LEU A 171 14.71 -12.06 -5.47
N LEU A 172 13.84 -11.05 -5.36
CA LEU A 172 14.26 -9.64 -5.45
C LEU A 172 15.28 -9.28 -4.37
N VAL A 173 15.05 -9.72 -3.13
CA VAL A 173 15.99 -9.52 -2.01
C VAL A 173 17.32 -10.18 -2.29
N GLN A 174 17.33 -11.44 -2.72
CA GLN A 174 18.56 -12.17 -3.02
C GLN A 174 19.31 -11.57 -4.22
N ARG A 175 18.59 -11.06 -5.22
CA ARG A 175 19.21 -10.33 -6.34
C ARG A 175 19.92 -9.05 -5.88
N MET A 176 19.30 -8.27 -4.97
CA MET A 176 19.95 -7.08 -4.39
C MET A 176 21.23 -7.46 -3.62
N ILE A 177 21.15 -8.50 -2.78
CA ILE A 177 22.32 -8.99 -2.01
C ILE A 177 23.42 -9.48 -2.95
N HIS A 178 23.06 -10.30 -3.96
CA HIS A 178 24.01 -10.77 -4.98
C HIS A 178 24.72 -9.61 -5.66
N SER A 179 23.98 -8.58 -6.04
CA SER A 179 24.52 -7.42 -6.75
C SER A 179 25.56 -6.67 -5.93
N ILE A 180 25.37 -6.57 -4.61
CA ILE A 180 26.34 -5.93 -3.70
C ILE A 180 27.56 -6.82 -3.43
N LEU A 181 27.36 -8.14 -3.36
CA LEU A 181 28.42 -9.12 -3.05
C LEU A 181 29.22 -9.57 -4.28
N SER A 182 28.78 -9.25 -5.49
CA SER A 182 29.42 -9.66 -6.73
C SER A 182 30.83 -9.06 -6.89
N LYS A 183 31.63 -9.60 -7.82
CA LYS A 183 32.98 -9.08 -8.12
C LYS A 183 32.95 -7.63 -8.59
N ASN A 184 31.89 -7.23 -9.31
CA ASN A 184 31.63 -5.85 -9.73
C ASN A 184 30.37 -5.38 -9.00
N PRO A 185 30.49 -4.88 -7.76
CA PRO A 185 29.34 -4.60 -6.94
C PRO A 185 28.53 -3.43 -7.50
N LEU A 186 27.20 -3.63 -7.55
CA LEU A 186 26.21 -2.62 -7.83
C LEU A 186 25.57 -2.23 -6.51
N ASN A 187 26.08 -1.22 -5.86
CA ASN A 187 25.70 -0.85 -4.51
C ASN A 187 24.71 0.33 -4.43
N LYS A 188 24.27 0.85 -5.58
CA LYS A 188 23.25 1.90 -5.67
C LYS A 188 21.99 1.35 -6.33
N ILE A 189 21.07 0.91 -5.47
CA ILE A 189 19.90 0.14 -5.85
C ILE A 189 18.64 1.01 -5.74
N VAL A 190 17.81 0.97 -6.78
CA VAL A 190 16.47 1.57 -6.80
C VAL A 190 15.45 0.45 -6.93
N ALA A 191 14.75 0.14 -5.84
CA ALA A 191 13.71 -0.88 -5.78
C ALA A 191 12.33 -0.23 -5.91
N LEU A 192 11.62 -0.60 -6.98
CA LEU A 192 10.34 -0.04 -7.36
C LEU A 192 9.24 -1.09 -7.24
N SER A 193 8.16 -0.77 -6.55
CA SER A 193 6.97 -1.61 -6.42
C SER A 193 5.73 -0.83 -6.84
N PHE A 194 4.64 -1.55 -7.11
CA PHE A 194 3.38 -0.91 -7.52
C PHE A 194 2.71 -0.13 -6.39
N THR A 195 2.86 -0.58 -5.12
CA THR A 195 2.29 0.08 -3.93
C THR A 195 3.37 0.41 -2.90
N ASN A 196 3.11 1.44 -2.08
CA ASN A 196 4.00 1.80 -0.96
C ASN A 196 4.11 0.65 0.06
N THR A 197 3.03 -0.08 0.31
CA THR A 197 3.03 -1.23 1.22
C THR A 197 3.96 -2.34 0.71
N ALA A 198 3.92 -2.68 -0.58
CA ALA A 198 4.81 -3.68 -1.17
C ALA A 198 6.28 -3.21 -1.14
N ALA A 199 6.53 -1.93 -1.44
CA ALA A 199 7.87 -1.34 -1.35
C ALA A 199 8.43 -1.40 0.07
N LYS A 200 7.60 -1.09 1.08
CA LYS A 200 7.98 -1.22 2.50
C LYS A 200 8.30 -2.67 2.87
N GLN A 201 7.43 -3.62 2.52
CA GLN A 201 7.68 -5.04 2.78
C GLN A 201 8.96 -5.56 2.12
N LEU A 202 9.24 -5.12 0.88
CA LEU A 202 10.48 -5.47 0.19
C LEU A 202 11.70 -4.90 0.92
N LYS A 203 11.64 -3.63 1.34
CA LYS A 203 12.70 -2.96 2.11
C LYS A 203 12.96 -3.67 3.44
N ASP A 204 11.91 -3.97 4.22
CA ASP A 204 12.01 -4.64 5.50
C ASP A 204 12.65 -6.04 5.35
N LYS A 205 12.24 -6.81 4.35
CA LYS A 205 12.83 -8.12 4.06
C LYS A 205 14.30 -7.99 3.62
N PHE A 206 14.61 -6.99 2.78
CA PHE A 206 15.99 -6.74 2.37
C PHE A 206 16.85 -6.35 3.57
N GLN A 207 16.42 -5.44 4.44
CA GLN A 207 17.17 -5.03 5.61
C GLN A 207 17.48 -6.21 6.55
N LYS A 208 16.51 -7.12 6.77
CA LYS A 208 16.71 -8.36 7.55
C LYS A 208 17.84 -9.23 6.97
N GLN A 209 17.88 -9.38 5.64
CA GLN A 209 18.91 -10.17 4.98
C GLN A 209 20.25 -9.40 4.82
N ALA A 210 20.19 -8.11 4.53
CA ALA A 210 21.36 -7.24 4.40
C ALA A 210 22.16 -7.21 5.69
N PHE A 211 21.48 -7.08 6.81
CA PHE A 211 22.07 -7.16 8.14
C PHE A 211 22.89 -8.45 8.36
N ARG A 212 22.44 -9.53 7.76
CA ARG A 212 23.06 -10.86 7.83
C ARG A 212 24.30 -10.99 6.92
N PHE A 213 24.20 -10.54 5.67
CA PHE A 213 25.18 -10.82 4.63
C PHE A 213 26.07 -9.63 4.27
N LEU A 214 25.65 -8.38 4.59
CA LEU A 214 26.26 -7.15 4.11
C LEU A 214 26.89 -6.29 5.23
N LYS A 215 27.26 -6.89 6.39
CA LYS A 215 27.75 -6.17 7.58
C LYS A 215 28.79 -5.08 7.29
N ASP A 216 29.74 -5.35 6.36
CA ASP A 216 30.88 -4.48 6.07
C ASP A 216 30.78 -3.87 4.66
N LYS A 217 29.57 -3.85 4.07
CA LYS A 217 29.35 -3.35 2.73
C LYS A 217 28.55 -2.05 2.75
N GLU A 218 29.10 -1.05 2.06
CA GLU A 218 28.37 0.19 1.82
C GLU A 218 27.42 0.01 0.63
N TYR A 219 26.18 0.44 0.80
CA TYR A 219 25.16 0.46 -0.26
C TYR A 219 24.15 1.60 -0.03
N GLU A 220 23.57 2.04 -1.12
CA GLU A 220 22.46 2.99 -1.13
C GLU A 220 21.22 2.29 -1.67
N LEU A 221 20.12 2.30 -0.92
CA LEU A 221 18.84 1.73 -1.33
C LEU A 221 17.76 2.80 -1.30
N PHE A 222 17.14 3.03 -2.45
CA PHE A 222 15.82 3.63 -2.52
C PHE A 222 14.79 2.51 -2.67
N SER A 223 13.72 2.52 -1.87
CA SER A 223 12.56 1.64 -2.04
C SER A 223 11.28 2.47 -2.01
N GLY A 224 10.43 2.32 -3.02
CA GLY A 224 9.20 3.09 -3.15
C GLY A 224 8.44 2.79 -4.44
N THR A 225 7.42 3.59 -4.74
CA THR A 225 6.76 3.55 -6.05
C THR A 225 7.57 4.37 -7.08
N ILE A 226 7.35 4.12 -8.38
CA ILE A 226 8.02 4.91 -9.42
C ILE A 226 7.67 6.40 -9.32
N HIS A 227 6.42 6.74 -8.99
CA HIS A 227 6.00 8.12 -8.79
C HIS A 227 6.75 8.79 -7.62
N SER A 228 6.94 8.06 -6.51
CA SER A 228 7.69 8.58 -5.37
C SER A 228 9.18 8.74 -5.69
N PHE A 229 9.77 7.85 -6.49
CA PHE A 229 11.14 7.97 -6.99
C PHE A 229 11.31 9.23 -7.85
N CYS A 230 10.46 9.41 -8.86
CA CYS A 230 10.49 10.56 -9.75
C CYS A 230 10.32 11.89 -9.00
N LEU A 231 9.31 11.96 -8.13
CA LEU A 231 9.01 13.14 -7.35
C LEU A 231 10.13 13.49 -6.37
N ARG A 232 10.68 12.50 -5.66
CA ARG A 232 11.81 12.70 -4.74
C ARG A 232 13.04 13.21 -5.48
N SER A 233 13.34 12.64 -6.65
CA SER A 233 14.49 13.07 -7.47
C SER A 233 14.33 14.52 -7.94
N LEU A 234 13.16 14.89 -8.46
CA LEU A 234 12.86 16.27 -8.86
C LEU A 234 13.03 17.24 -7.69
N ARG A 235 12.42 16.95 -6.53
CA ARG A 235 12.49 17.80 -5.34
C ARG A 235 13.91 17.97 -4.80
N LYS A 236 14.63 16.85 -4.66
CA LYS A 236 15.98 16.85 -4.12
C LYS A 236 16.93 17.64 -5.00
N TYR A 237 16.81 17.52 -6.32
CA TYR A 237 17.63 18.26 -7.25
C TYR A 237 17.34 19.78 -7.23
N GLU A 238 16.07 20.18 -7.24
CA GLU A 238 15.71 21.60 -7.12
C GLU A 238 16.21 22.19 -5.78
N GLN A 239 16.10 21.43 -4.70
CA GLN A 239 16.64 21.84 -3.39
C GLN A 239 18.17 22.03 -3.42
N LEU A 240 18.92 21.15 -4.10
CA LEU A 240 20.37 21.28 -4.28
C LEU A 240 20.74 22.53 -5.11
N LYS A 241 19.89 22.93 -6.05
CA LYS A 241 20.06 24.16 -6.85
C LYS A 241 19.60 25.44 -6.10
N GLY A 242 19.10 25.32 -4.87
CA GLY A 242 18.55 26.45 -4.11
C GLY A 242 17.20 26.92 -4.64
N THR A 243 16.53 26.13 -5.47
CA THR A 243 15.19 26.37 -6.01
C THR A 243 14.16 25.46 -5.34
N SER A 244 12.88 25.70 -5.56
CA SER A 244 11.80 24.85 -5.02
C SER A 244 10.98 24.24 -6.14
N PHE A 245 10.62 22.97 -5.96
CA PHE A 245 9.66 22.30 -6.82
C PHE A 245 8.25 22.81 -6.49
N ASN A 246 7.77 23.78 -7.26
CA ASN A 246 6.59 24.60 -6.94
C ASN A 246 5.24 24.00 -7.38
N TYR A 247 5.21 22.73 -7.82
CA TYR A 247 3.96 22.09 -8.20
C TYR A 247 3.24 21.50 -6.98
N MET A 248 1.90 21.58 -7.00
CA MET A 248 1.02 20.86 -6.09
C MET A 248 0.44 19.63 -6.78
N ILE A 249 0.39 18.52 -6.04
CA ILE A 249 -0.14 17.25 -6.55
C ILE A 249 -1.64 17.22 -6.35
N ILE A 250 -2.40 16.95 -7.43
CA ILE A 250 -3.84 16.69 -7.35
C ILE A 250 -4.02 15.24 -6.88
N ASN A 251 -4.61 15.04 -5.71
CA ASN A 251 -4.96 13.72 -5.19
C ASN A 251 -6.42 13.35 -5.54
N ASP A 252 -6.81 12.09 -5.26
CA ASP A 252 -8.16 11.60 -5.56
C ASP A 252 -9.26 12.35 -4.82
N GLU A 253 -8.95 12.97 -3.68
CA GLU A 253 -9.90 13.71 -2.87
C GLU A 253 -10.20 15.07 -3.46
N GLU A 254 -9.22 15.66 -4.13
CA GLU A 254 -9.33 16.92 -4.84
C GLU A 254 -9.93 16.74 -6.24
N LEU A 255 -10.09 15.48 -6.67
CA LEU A 255 -10.59 15.16 -8.00
C LEU A 255 -12.02 15.71 -8.22
N TYR A 256 -12.86 15.72 -7.18
CA TYR A 256 -14.21 16.28 -7.27
C TYR A 256 -14.19 17.80 -7.49
N GLU A 257 -13.41 18.53 -6.68
CA GLU A 257 -13.26 19.98 -6.80
C GLU A 257 -12.61 20.34 -8.15
N PHE A 258 -11.64 19.54 -8.58
CA PHE A 258 -11.00 19.72 -9.88
C PHE A 258 -11.99 19.47 -11.04
N SER A 259 -12.81 18.42 -10.95
CA SER A 259 -13.87 18.14 -11.92
C SER A 259 -14.89 19.27 -11.98
N GLN A 260 -15.24 19.86 -10.85
CA GLN A 260 -16.14 21.01 -10.80
C GLN A 260 -15.52 22.25 -11.46
N GLU A 261 -14.24 22.52 -11.24
CA GLU A 261 -13.53 23.63 -11.87
C GLU A 261 -13.48 23.49 -13.40
N VAL A 262 -13.19 22.27 -13.87
CA VAL A 262 -13.21 21.95 -15.30
C VAL A 262 -14.63 22.10 -15.89
N SER A 263 -15.68 21.66 -15.17
CA SER A 263 -17.08 21.83 -15.61
C SER A 263 -17.43 23.30 -15.77
N ILE A 264 -17.08 24.16 -14.80
CA ILE A 264 -17.32 25.60 -14.85
C ILE A 264 -16.54 26.24 -16.01
N CYS A 265 -15.27 25.88 -16.20
CA CYS A 265 -14.43 26.37 -17.30
C CYS A 265 -15.05 26.07 -18.67
N LEU A 266 -15.70 24.91 -18.80
CA LEU A 266 -16.40 24.48 -20.02
C LEU A 266 -17.88 24.91 -20.05
N ASN A 267 -18.25 25.96 -19.28
CA ASN A 267 -19.60 26.47 -19.19
C ASN A 267 -20.68 25.40 -18.90
N ASN A 268 -20.34 24.43 -18.03
CA ASN A 268 -21.18 23.31 -17.63
C ASN A 268 -21.65 22.41 -18.80
N LYS A 269 -20.89 22.36 -19.89
CA LYS A 269 -21.12 21.45 -21.02
C LYS A 269 -21.09 19.98 -20.58
N TYR A 270 -20.28 19.65 -19.60
CA TYR A 270 -20.16 18.32 -19.00
C TYR A 270 -20.47 18.40 -17.50
N THR A 271 -21.15 17.39 -16.99
CA THR A 271 -21.41 17.27 -15.55
C THR A 271 -20.11 16.94 -14.78
N ILE A 272 -20.09 17.25 -13.49
CA ILE A 272 -18.94 16.92 -12.61
C ILE A 272 -18.68 15.41 -12.60
N GLN A 273 -19.74 14.60 -12.68
CA GLN A 273 -19.62 13.13 -12.68
C GLN A 273 -19.00 12.60 -13.98
N GLU A 274 -19.41 13.17 -15.12
CA GLU A 274 -18.82 12.83 -16.43
C GLU A 274 -17.34 13.20 -16.48
N ILE A 275 -16.98 14.41 -16.05
CA ILE A 275 -15.57 14.83 -15.97
C ILE A 275 -14.79 13.96 -15.00
N GLY A 276 -15.33 13.66 -13.82
CA GLY A 276 -14.71 12.75 -12.86
C GLY A 276 -14.50 11.34 -13.38
N GLY A 277 -15.42 10.85 -14.23
CA GLY A 277 -15.28 9.60 -14.98
C GLY A 277 -14.18 9.67 -16.05
N ILE A 278 -14.14 10.76 -16.82
CA ILE A 278 -13.13 11.00 -17.87
C ILE A 278 -11.72 11.11 -17.26
N LEU A 279 -11.56 11.83 -16.15
CA LEU A 279 -10.28 11.99 -15.46
C LEU A 279 -9.68 10.69 -14.92
N LYS A 280 -10.51 9.66 -14.72
CA LYS A 280 -10.08 8.33 -14.30
C LYS A 280 -9.68 7.44 -15.48
N ASN A 281 -10.04 7.82 -16.69
CA ASN A 281 -9.72 7.07 -17.90
C ASN A 281 -8.40 7.53 -18.52
N ASN A 282 -7.87 6.73 -19.45
CA ASN A 282 -6.67 7.08 -20.20
C ASN A 282 -6.79 8.46 -20.86
N GLN A 283 -5.83 9.35 -20.66
CA GLN A 283 -5.81 10.72 -21.17
C GLN A 283 -5.93 10.80 -22.70
N ASN A 284 -5.49 9.77 -23.41
CA ASN A 284 -5.65 9.69 -24.88
C ASN A 284 -7.09 9.60 -25.34
N LEU A 285 -8.02 9.22 -24.44
CA LEU A 285 -9.46 9.10 -24.73
C LEU A 285 -10.25 10.35 -24.31
N TRP A 286 -9.59 11.38 -23.78
CA TRP A 286 -10.28 12.59 -23.34
C TRP A 286 -10.69 13.44 -24.53
N PRO A 287 -11.91 14.03 -24.51
CA PRO A 287 -12.30 15.08 -25.46
C PRO A 287 -11.29 16.24 -25.43
N GLU A 288 -10.97 16.77 -26.60
CA GLU A 288 -9.89 17.77 -26.74
C GLU A 288 -10.17 19.06 -25.97
N ASP A 289 -11.42 19.48 -25.88
CA ASP A 289 -11.84 20.65 -25.10
C ASP A 289 -11.63 20.43 -23.57
N ILE A 290 -11.88 19.23 -23.07
CA ILE A 290 -11.61 18.87 -21.67
C ILE A 290 -10.09 18.85 -21.43
N LYS A 291 -9.33 18.25 -22.33
CA LYS A 291 -7.87 18.16 -22.23
C LYS A 291 -7.22 19.54 -22.16
N THR A 292 -7.57 20.42 -23.09
CA THR A 292 -7.07 21.80 -23.11
C THR A 292 -7.44 22.56 -21.85
N CYS A 293 -8.70 22.47 -21.40
CA CYS A 293 -9.15 23.13 -20.17
C CYS A 293 -8.39 22.62 -18.93
N ILE A 294 -8.12 21.31 -18.84
CA ILE A 294 -7.37 20.72 -17.73
C ILE A 294 -5.93 21.24 -17.73
N GLU A 295 -5.26 21.27 -18.88
CA GLU A 295 -3.89 21.76 -19.00
C GLU A 295 -3.79 23.24 -18.62
N ASP A 296 -4.72 24.07 -19.05
CA ASP A 296 -4.78 25.50 -18.68
C ASP A 296 -4.97 25.69 -17.17
N ILE A 297 -5.87 24.92 -16.54
CA ILE A 297 -6.10 24.98 -15.09
C ILE A 297 -4.85 24.52 -14.34
N LYS A 298 -4.24 23.41 -14.75
CA LYS A 298 -3.01 22.90 -14.16
C LYS A 298 -1.88 23.92 -14.21
N LYS A 299 -1.66 24.50 -15.39
CA LYS A 299 -0.62 25.51 -15.63
C LYS A 299 -0.86 26.79 -14.81
N LYS A 300 -2.10 27.31 -14.82
CA LYS A 300 -2.48 28.52 -14.07
C LYS A 300 -2.28 28.38 -12.56
N ASN A 301 -2.50 27.19 -12.01
CA ASN A 301 -2.48 26.92 -10.58
C ASN A 301 -1.25 26.13 -10.11
N ASN A 302 -0.25 25.91 -10.98
CA ASN A 302 0.93 25.06 -10.70
C ASN A 302 0.54 23.66 -10.17
N LEU A 303 -0.45 23.01 -10.80
CA LEU A 303 -0.95 21.72 -10.40
C LEU A 303 -0.38 20.62 -11.29
N ILE A 304 -0.10 19.46 -10.71
CA ILE A 304 0.22 18.24 -11.45
C ILE A 304 -0.58 17.06 -10.89
N SER A 305 -1.02 16.16 -11.76
CA SER A 305 -1.55 14.86 -11.36
C SER A 305 -0.41 13.88 -11.07
N LEU A 306 -0.72 12.73 -10.49
CA LEU A 306 0.27 11.66 -10.32
C LEU A 306 0.89 11.26 -11.66
N ASN A 307 0.08 11.14 -12.72
CA ASN A 307 0.57 10.78 -14.06
C ASN A 307 1.49 11.86 -14.66
N ASP A 308 1.24 13.14 -14.37
CA ASP A 308 2.09 14.25 -14.85
C ASP A 308 3.50 14.19 -14.24
N ILE A 309 3.66 13.62 -13.05
CA ILE A 309 4.97 13.47 -12.41
C ILE A 309 5.94 12.70 -13.33
N LEU A 310 5.43 11.63 -13.96
CA LEU A 310 6.25 10.82 -14.88
C LEU A 310 6.66 11.62 -16.12
N SER A 311 5.73 12.38 -16.69
CA SER A 311 6.01 13.23 -17.86
C SER A 311 6.99 14.35 -17.53
N VAL A 312 6.77 15.07 -16.42
CA VAL A 312 7.69 16.13 -15.95
C VAL A 312 9.09 15.58 -15.66
N PHE A 313 9.19 14.39 -15.08
CA PHE A 313 10.46 13.72 -14.81
C PHE A 313 11.16 13.32 -16.11
N TYR A 314 10.43 12.73 -17.06
CA TYR A 314 10.96 12.35 -18.37
C TYR A 314 11.47 13.55 -19.15
N ASP A 315 10.69 14.64 -19.21
CA ASP A 315 11.07 15.87 -19.89
C ASP A 315 12.27 16.53 -19.22
N LYS A 316 12.34 16.51 -17.89
CA LYS A 316 13.49 17.03 -17.14
C LYS A 316 14.76 16.25 -17.42
N ILE A 317 14.72 14.92 -17.50
CA ILE A 317 15.87 14.09 -17.87
C ILE A 317 16.38 14.46 -19.29
N LYS A 318 15.46 14.70 -20.23
CA LYS A 318 15.81 15.06 -21.61
C LYS A 318 16.41 16.45 -21.74
N ALA A 319 15.87 17.39 -20.98
CA ALA A 319 16.22 18.81 -21.13
C ALA A 319 17.40 19.25 -20.26
N ASP A 320 17.68 18.56 -19.15
CA ASP A 320 18.68 18.95 -18.15
C ASP A 320 19.67 17.80 -17.91
N MET A 321 20.80 17.83 -18.64
CA MET A 321 21.85 16.81 -18.52
C MET A 321 22.49 16.76 -17.13
N ASP A 322 22.54 17.89 -16.41
CA ASP A 322 23.07 17.92 -15.04
C ASP A 322 22.14 17.15 -14.10
N PHE A 323 20.82 17.33 -14.26
CA PHE A 323 19.82 16.54 -13.56
C PHE A 323 19.96 15.05 -13.87
N ALA A 324 20.04 14.71 -15.16
CA ALA A 324 20.16 13.32 -15.60
C ALA A 324 21.42 12.65 -15.02
N ASN A 325 22.58 13.31 -15.12
CA ASN A 325 23.83 12.79 -14.58
C ASN A 325 23.79 12.63 -13.06
N TRP A 326 23.29 13.65 -12.35
CA TRP A 326 23.15 13.59 -10.89
C TRP A 326 22.25 12.43 -10.45
N MET A 327 21.07 12.28 -11.06
CA MET A 327 20.10 11.24 -10.75
C MET A 327 20.68 9.84 -11.06
N LEU A 328 21.33 9.67 -12.22
CA LEU A 328 21.90 8.39 -12.64
C LEU A 328 23.12 7.97 -11.79
N GLN A 329 23.77 8.90 -11.08
CA GLN A 329 24.81 8.55 -10.11
C GLN A 329 24.26 7.72 -8.94
N SER A 330 22.98 7.84 -8.62
CA SER A 330 22.33 7.12 -7.52
C SER A 330 21.62 5.82 -7.96
N ALA A 331 21.75 5.40 -9.23
CA ALA A 331 21.08 4.21 -9.75
C ALA A 331 22.06 3.37 -10.59
N GLU A 332 22.38 2.17 -10.13
CA GLU A 332 23.18 1.17 -10.84
C GLU A 332 22.35 -0.07 -11.18
N LEU A 333 21.38 -0.38 -10.32
CA LEU A 333 20.45 -1.48 -10.49
C LEU A 333 19.03 -0.98 -10.21
N LEU A 334 18.13 -1.18 -11.15
CA LEU A 334 16.69 -1.05 -10.96
C LEU A 334 16.10 -2.42 -10.65
N ILE A 335 15.46 -2.56 -9.51
CA ILE A 335 14.69 -3.72 -9.10
C ILE A 335 13.22 -3.35 -9.25
N ILE A 336 12.45 -4.13 -10.02
CA ILE A 336 11.07 -3.79 -10.35
C ILE A 336 10.17 -4.98 -10.01
N ASP A 337 9.27 -4.76 -9.05
CA ASP A 337 8.24 -5.72 -8.67
C ASP A 337 6.94 -5.45 -9.42
N GLU A 338 6.15 -6.50 -9.70
CA GLU A 338 4.87 -6.45 -10.42
C GLU A 338 4.99 -5.74 -11.79
N ALA A 339 6.03 -6.08 -12.56
CA ALA A 339 6.37 -5.42 -13.83
C ALA A 339 5.23 -5.45 -14.87
N GLN A 340 4.31 -6.42 -14.79
CA GLN A 340 3.14 -6.52 -15.68
C GLN A 340 2.12 -5.39 -15.51
N ASP A 341 2.16 -4.66 -14.39
CA ASP A 341 1.21 -3.56 -14.11
C ASP A 341 1.76 -2.18 -14.52
N LEU A 342 2.96 -2.13 -15.08
CA LEU A 342 3.60 -0.89 -15.49
C LEU A 342 2.95 -0.29 -16.74
N THR A 343 2.97 1.03 -16.79
CA THR A 343 2.45 1.81 -17.93
C THR A 343 3.53 2.06 -18.99
N GLU A 344 3.15 2.44 -20.21
CA GLU A 344 4.05 2.87 -21.25
C GLU A 344 5.01 3.98 -20.78
N GLY A 345 4.49 4.95 -20.00
CA GLY A 345 5.29 6.05 -19.44
C GLY A 345 6.41 5.58 -18.51
N ASN A 346 6.18 4.47 -17.77
CA ASN A 346 7.20 3.88 -16.92
C ASN A 346 8.35 3.31 -17.77
N PHE A 347 8.03 2.57 -18.83
CA PHE A 347 9.05 2.01 -19.72
C PHE A 347 9.83 3.08 -20.46
N LYS A 348 9.20 4.17 -20.92
CA LYS A 348 9.91 5.32 -21.51
C LYS A 348 10.94 5.95 -20.57
N ILE A 349 10.65 5.98 -19.26
CA ILE A 349 11.61 6.43 -18.25
C ILE A 349 12.79 5.45 -18.15
N PHE A 350 12.53 4.13 -18.13
CA PHE A 350 13.61 3.14 -18.08
C PHE A 350 14.48 3.18 -19.34
N GLU A 351 13.87 3.30 -20.52
CA GLU A 351 14.58 3.42 -21.80
C GLU A 351 15.53 4.62 -21.82
N ILE A 352 15.06 5.81 -21.41
CA ILE A 352 15.94 7.00 -21.40
C ILE A 352 17.05 6.86 -20.34
N MET A 353 16.76 6.27 -19.16
CA MET A 353 17.80 6.01 -18.16
C MET A 353 18.85 5.02 -18.68
N MET A 354 18.44 3.96 -19.37
CA MET A 354 19.34 2.97 -19.98
C MET A 354 20.15 3.56 -21.13
N ALA A 355 19.55 4.42 -21.95
CA ALA A 355 20.25 5.10 -23.04
C ALA A 355 21.34 6.05 -22.53
N LEU A 356 21.11 6.73 -21.41
CA LEU A 356 22.06 7.65 -20.79
C LEU A 356 23.12 6.96 -19.94
N LYS A 357 22.84 5.76 -19.40
CA LYS A 357 23.77 4.98 -18.58
C LYS A 357 23.85 3.54 -19.05
N ALA A 358 24.85 3.25 -19.90
CA ALA A 358 25.06 1.91 -20.48
C ALA A 358 25.27 0.80 -19.43
N THR A 359 25.78 1.16 -18.25
CA THR A 359 26.01 0.21 -17.15
C THR A 359 24.80 -0.04 -16.27
N LEU A 360 23.68 0.68 -16.47
CA LEU A 360 22.46 0.49 -15.71
C LEU A 360 21.86 -0.88 -16.01
N LYS A 361 21.61 -1.66 -14.97
CA LYS A 361 20.95 -2.97 -15.07
C LYS A 361 19.50 -2.90 -14.57
N LEU A 362 18.62 -3.67 -15.23
CA LEU A 362 17.22 -3.83 -14.85
C LEU A 362 16.94 -5.29 -14.47
N PHE A 363 16.32 -5.48 -13.32
CA PHE A 363 15.83 -6.80 -12.89
C PHE A 363 14.35 -6.68 -12.55
N MET A 364 13.51 -7.24 -13.39
CA MET A 364 12.05 -7.13 -13.34
C MET A 364 11.42 -8.46 -12.98
N VAL A 365 10.46 -8.45 -12.09
CA VAL A 365 9.68 -9.65 -11.72
C VAL A 365 8.20 -9.35 -11.90
N GLY A 366 7.47 -10.30 -12.47
CA GLY A 366 6.03 -10.15 -12.68
C GLY A 366 5.34 -11.43 -13.12
N ASP A 367 4.01 -11.43 -13.11
CA ASP A 367 3.18 -12.50 -13.66
C ASP A 367 2.13 -11.87 -14.60
N PRO A 368 2.26 -12.04 -15.92
CA PRO A 368 1.28 -11.49 -16.88
C PRO A 368 -0.17 -11.92 -16.63
N ARG A 369 -0.38 -13.10 -16.03
CA ARG A 369 -1.71 -13.62 -15.67
C ARG A 369 -2.34 -12.87 -14.50
N GLN A 370 -1.54 -12.13 -13.70
CA GLN A 370 -2.00 -11.29 -12.61
C GLN A 370 -2.17 -9.82 -13.01
N ASN A 371 -2.08 -9.49 -14.30
CA ASN A 371 -2.39 -8.14 -14.77
C ASN A 371 -3.90 -7.90 -14.75
N ILE A 372 -4.38 -7.25 -13.67
CA ILE A 372 -5.79 -6.87 -13.48
C ILE A 372 -5.98 -5.35 -13.35
N PHE A 373 -4.92 -4.55 -13.48
CA PHE A 373 -4.95 -3.09 -13.38
C PHE A 373 -4.87 -2.36 -14.73
N GLU A 374 -5.30 -2.99 -15.82
CA GLU A 374 -5.32 -2.38 -17.15
C GLU A 374 -6.10 -1.06 -17.21
N PHE A 375 -7.11 -0.88 -16.37
CA PHE A 375 -7.87 0.36 -16.28
C PHE A 375 -7.03 1.56 -15.79
N ASN A 376 -5.86 1.33 -15.20
CA ASN A 376 -4.89 2.35 -14.82
C ASN A 376 -3.82 2.60 -15.90
N GLY A 377 -3.98 1.99 -17.10
CA GLY A 377 -3.03 2.12 -18.21
C GLY A 377 -1.84 1.16 -18.15
N GLY A 378 -1.77 0.29 -17.13
CA GLY A 378 -0.80 -0.81 -17.07
C GLY A 378 -1.19 -1.91 -18.05
N SER A 379 -0.25 -2.40 -18.83
CA SER A 379 -0.47 -3.51 -19.76
C SER A 379 0.78 -4.37 -19.90
N TYR A 380 0.57 -5.68 -19.90
CA TYR A 380 1.66 -6.62 -20.22
C TYR A 380 2.26 -6.37 -21.61
N MET A 381 1.47 -5.83 -22.55
CA MET A 381 1.97 -5.49 -23.89
C MET A 381 3.14 -4.49 -23.83
N HIS A 382 3.10 -3.51 -22.93
CA HIS A 382 4.21 -2.55 -22.78
C HIS A 382 5.50 -3.23 -22.31
N LEU A 383 5.38 -4.22 -21.42
CA LEU A 383 6.50 -5.05 -21.00
C LEU A 383 7.03 -5.91 -22.16
N ALA A 384 6.12 -6.53 -22.92
CA ALA A 384 6.48 -7.37 -24.06
C ALA A 384 7.18 -6.56 -25.17
N ASP A 385 6.67 -5.36 -25.47
CA ASP A 385 7.28 -4.44 -26.43
C ASP A 385 8.67 -4.00 -25.97
N PHE A 386 8.83 -3.66 -24.69
CA PHE A 386 10.11 -3.29 -24.09
C PHE A 386 11.13 -4.44 -24.18
N LEU A 387 10.74 -5.66 -23.81
CA LEU A 387 11.61 -6.84 -23.89
C LEU A 387 12.00 -7.18 -25.33
N THR A 388 11.08 -6.99 -26.28
CA THR A 388 11.35 -7.18 -27.71
C THR A 388 12.35 -6.15 -28.22
N ALA A 389 12.22 -4.88 -27.84
CA ALA A 389 13.15 -3.81 -28.21
C ALA A 389 14.56 -4.03 -27.63
N HIS A 390 14.69 -4.73 -26.51
CA HIS A 390 15.94 -5.02 -25.83
C HIS A 390 16.35 -6.51 -25.90
N ALA A 391 15.89 -7.26 -26.91
CA ALA A 391 16.05 -8.72 -26.99
C ALA A 391 17.52 -9.19 -26.94
N GLU A 392 18.46 -8.41 -27.50
CA GLU A 392 19.88 -8.78 -27.54
C GLU A 392 20.57 -8.68 -26.17
N GLU A 393 20.04 -7.89 -25.25
CA GLU A 393 20.61 -7.64 -23.92
C GLU A 393 19.71 -8.13 -22.78
N SER A 394 18.60 -8.83 -23.11
CA SER A 394 17.61 -9.33 -22.14
C SER A 394 17.63 -10.86 -22.00
N GLU A 395 17.36 -11.31 -20.79
CA GLU A 395 17.09 -12.71 -20.47
C GLU A 395 15.72 -12.87 -19.84
N ASN A 396 14.93 -13.85 -20.33
CA ASN A 396 13.68 -14.26 -19.73
C ASN A 396 13.90 -15.48 -18.86
N LYS A 397 13.50 -15.42 -17.59
CA LYS A 397 13.56 -16.50 -16.61
C LYS A 397 12.16 -16.85 -16.14
N TYR A 398 11.99 -18.05 -15.60
CA TYR A 398 10.68 -18.57 -15.20
C TYR A 398 10.74 -19.18 -13.81
N LEU A 399 9.74 -18.86 -12.97
CA LEU A 399 9.53 -19.51 -11.69
C LEU A 399 8.18 -20.24 -11.70
N SER A 400 8.20 -21.55 -11.70
CA SER A 400 7.01 -22.38 -11.77
C SER A 400 6.66 -23.11 -10.47
N ILE A 401 7.54 -23.10 -9.45
CA ILE A 401 7.33 -23.79 -8.18
C ILE A 401 6.72 -22.82 -7.17
N SER A 402 5.46 -23.06 -6.79
CA SER A 402 4.77 -22.28 -5.76
C SER A 402 4.97 -22.93 -4.38
N TYR A 403 5.32 -22.09 -3.42
CA TYR A 403 5.47 -22.45 -1.99
C TYR A 403 4.27 -22.02 -1.15
N ARG A 404 3.25 -21.45 -1.80
CA ARG A 404 2.03 -20.92 -1.16
C ARG A 404 0.80 -21.72 -1.54
N CYS A 405 0.51 -21.75 -2.85
CA CYS A 405 -0.76 -22.26 -3.34
C CYS A 405 -0.80 -23.79 -3.26
N PRO A 406 -1.88 -24.36 -2.72
CA PRO A 406 -2.08 -25.82 -2.74
C PRO A 406 -2.06 -26.40 -4.16
N SER A 407 -1.63 -27.65 -4.28
CA SER A 407 -1.60 -28.36 -5.56
C SER A 407 -3.00 -28.47 -6.19
N SER A 408 -4.05 -28.65 -5.39
CA SER A 408 -5.45 -28.68 -5.85
C SER A 408 -5.85 -27.36 -6.51
N VAL A 409 -5.52 -26.22 -5.89
CA VAL A 409 -5.79 -24.89 -6.44
C VAL A 409 -4.98 -24.64 -7.72
N LEU A 410 -3.71 -25.06 -7.74
CA LEU A 410 -2.87 -24.89 -8.93
C LEU A 410 -3.36 -25.75 -10.11
N ASN A 411 -3.81 -26.98 -9.86
CA ASN A 411 -4.39 -27.83 -10.91
C ASN A 411 -5.60 -27.15 -11.56
N PHE A 412 -6.46 -26.51 -10.76
CA PHE A 412 -7.59 -25.75 -11.27
C PHE A 412 -7.14 -24.56 -12.10
N VAL A 413 -6.30 -23.67 -11.56
CA VAL A 413 -5.92 -22.45 -12.28
C VAL A 413 -4.98 -22.69 -13.45
N ASN A 414 -4.27 -23.84 -13.51
CA ASN A 414 -3.50 -24.25 -14.68
C ASN A 414 -4.40 -24.65 -15.87
N SER A 415 -5.69 -24.96 -15.64
CA SER A 415 -6.66 -25.20 -16.73
C SER A 415 -7.07 -23.90 -17.44
N PHE A 416 -6.78 -22.74 -16.87
CA PHE A 416 -7.12 -21.44 -17.48
C PHE A 416 -6.21 -21.19 -18.68
N HIS A 417 -6.84 -20.80 -19.79
CA HIS A 417 -6.13 -20.37 -20.99
C HIS A 417 -6.19 -18.85 -21.12
N PHE A 418 -5.02 -18.22 -21.19
CA PHE A 418 -4.89 -16.79 -21.38
C PHE A 418 -4.43 -16.51 -22.81
N SER A 419 -5.19 -15.65 -23.53
CA SER A 419 -4.97 -15.39 -24.97
C SER A 419 -3.86 -14.36 -25.22
N ASP A 420 -3.45 -13.60 -24.24
CA ASP A 420 -2.56 -12.45 -24.35
C ASP A 420 -1.21 -12.62 -23.64
N CYS A 421 -0.95 -13.78 -23.05
CA CYS A 421 0.32 -14.07 -22.40
C CYS A 421 0.63 -15.58 -22.38
N GLU A 422 1.88 -15.90 -22.03
CA GLU A 422 2.33 -17.28 -21.95
C GLU A 422 1.69 -18.00 -20.75
N ASN A 423 1.20 -19.22 -21.02
CA ASN A 423 0.58 -20.09 -20.01
C ASN A 423 1.63 -21.00 -19.38
N ILE A 424 2.20 -20.58 -18.26
CA ILE A 424 3.20 -21.36 -17.51
C ILE A 424 2.49 -22.23 -16.49
N ALA A 425 2.70 -23.56 -16.59
CA ALA A 425 2.17 -24.49 -15.60
C ALA A 425 2.87 -24.29 -14.25
N LEU A 426 2.08 -24.17 -13.19
CA LEU A 426 2.56 -24.03 -11.82
C LEU A 426 2.50 -25.36 -11.10
N HIS A 427 3.47 -25.62 -10.24
CA HIS A 427 3.59 -26.84 -9.44
C HIS A 427 3.76 -26.49 -7.96
N SER A 428 3.24 -27.35 -7.09
CA SER A 428 3.38 -27.20 -5.65
C SER A 428 3.29 -28.54 -4.94
N ASN A 429 3.98 -28.65 -3.82
CA ASN A 429 3.85 -29.73 -2.85
C ASN A 429 3.04 -29.30 -1.60
N VAL A 430 2.44 -28.11 -1.62
CA VAL A 430 1.60 -27.64 -0.52
C VAL A 430 0.28 -28.38 -0.55
N SER A 431 -0.08 -28.99 0.58
CA SER A 431 -1.37 -29.64 0.75
C SER A 431 -2.47 -28.58 1.01
N GLY A 432 -3.65 -28.85 0.50
CA GLY A 432 -4.82 -28.03 0.69
C GLY A 432 -5.97 -28.52 -0.19
N ASP A 433 -7.09 -27.86 -0.06
CA ASP A 433 -8.33 -28.31 -0.68
C ASP A 433 -9.03 -27.18 -1.43
N ILE A 434 -9.82 -27.55 -2.43
CA ILE A 434 -10.70 -26.64 -3.16
C ILE A 434 -12.12 -27.21 -3.09
N LYS A 435 -13.09 -26.38 -2.67
CA LYS A 435 -14.49 -26.76 -2.55
C LYS A 435 -15.35 -25.77 -3.32
N MET A 436 -16.39 -26.30 -3.96
CA MET A 436 -17.39 -25.50 -4.62
C MET A 436 -18.77 -25.89 -4.09
N GLU A 437 -19.56 -24.89 -3.68
CA GLU A 437 -20.86 -25.09 -3.07
C GLU A 437 -21.88 -24.08 -3.62
N SER A 438 -23.12 -24.52 -3.81
CA SER A 438 -24.24 -23.66 -4.15
C SER A 438 -25.14 -23.43 -2.93
N TYR A 439 -25.79 -22.28 -2.90
CA TYR A 439 -26.72 -21.90 -1.86
C TYR A 439 -28.00 -21.30 -2.47
N PRO A 440 -29.17 -21.51 -1.87
CA PRO A 440 -30.43 -20.98 -2.42
C PRO A 440 -30.42 -19.46 -2.61
N SER A 441 -29.73 -18.73 -1.71
CA SER A 441 -29.65 -17.27 -1.76
C SER A 441 -28.31 -16.73 -1.25
N ALA A 442 -28.00 -15.46 -1.51
CA ALA A 442 -26.82 -14.79 -1.00
C ALA A 442 -26.84 -14.66 0.55
N ASP A 443 -28.03 -14.64 1.17
CA ASP A 443 -28.17 -14.62 2.62
C ASP A 443 -27.79 -15.97 3.25
N GLU A 444 -28.21 -17.07 2.62
CA GLU A 444 -27.84 -18.42 3.07
C GLU A 444 -26.37 -18.74 2.81
N GLU A 445 -25.82 -18.29 1.67
CA GLU A 445 -24.37 -18.32 1.40
C GLU A 445 -23.60 -17.63 2.52
N SER A 446 -23.97 -16.40 2.86
CA SER A 446 -23.32 -15.61 3.90
C SER A 446 -23.50 -16.22 5.29
N THR A 447 -24.67 -16.81 5.58
CA THR A 447 -24.97 -17.47 6.84
C THR A 447 -24.09 -18.72 7.02
N SER A 448 -23.94 -19.54 5.99
CA SER A 448 -23.10 -20.75 6.01
C SER A 448 -21.64 -20.39 6.26
N ILE A 449 -21.10 -19.39 5.53
CA ILE A 449 -19.72 -18.93 5.71
C ILE A 449 -19.50 -18.36 7.11
N THR A 450 -20.43 -17.55 7.61
CA THR A 450 -20.36 -17.00 8.97
C THR A 450 -20.32 -18.11 10.02
N ASN A 451 -21.12 -19.17 9.84
CA ASN A 451 -21.10 -20.32 10.74
C ASN A 451 -19.76 -21.07 10.66
N ALA A 452 -19.17 -21.24 9.47
CA ALA A 452 -17.85 -21.85 9.34
C ALA A 452 -16.77 -21.03 10.06
N LEU A 453 -16.81 -19.69 9.93
CA LEU A 453 -15.85 -18.79 10.57
C LEU A 453 -15.89 -18.83 12.11
N LYS A 454 -17.03 -19.17 12.72
CA LYS A 454 -17.15 -19.33 14.19
C LYS A 454 -16.24 -20.41 14.78
N TYR A 455 -15.89 -21.40 13.98
CA TYR A 455 -15.06 -22.54 14.41
C TYR A 455 -13.57 -22.37 14.06
N ILE A 456 -13.18 -21.21 13.51
CA ILE A 456 -11.79 -20.92 13.14
C ILE A 456 -11.17 -20.04 14.23
N ASP A 457 -10.13 -20.56 14.86
CA ASP A 457 -9.43 -19.86 15.95
C ASP A 457 -8.65 -18.63 15.47
N ASP A 458 -7.99 -18.72 14.32
CA ASP A 458 -7.18 -17.67 13.74
C ASP A 458 -7.93 -17.00 12.58
N LEU A 459 -8.78 -16.02 12.90
CA LEU A 459 -9.55 -15.26 11.93
C LEU A 459 -8.66 -14.39 11.01
N ASP A 460 -7.45 -14.02 11.43
CA ASP A 460 -6.50 -13.29 10.58
C ASP A 460 -6.05 -14.15 9.38
N SER A 461 -6.15 -15.47 9.49
CA SER A 461 -5.87 -16.40 8.39
C SER A 461 -7.02 -16.56 7.40
N CYS A 462 -8.13 -15.85 7.58
CA CYS A 462 -9.35 -15.98 6.79
C CYS A 462 -9.63 -14.74 5.95
N ALA A 463 -10.05 -14.94 4.70
CA ALA A 463 -10.57 -13.88 3.86
C ALA A 463 -11.85 -14.28 3.14
N VAL A 464 -12.77 -13.32 2.98
CA VAL A 464 -13.92 -13.42 2.09
C VAL A 464 -13.74 -12.44 0.95
N ILE A 465 -13.74 -12.94 -0.28
CA ILE A 465 -13.44 -12.19 -1.51
C ILE A 465 -14.68 -12.19 -2.41
N SER A 466 -15.06 -11.01 -2.88
CA SER A 466 -16.14 -10.84 -3.87
C SER A 466 -15.65 -10.06 -5.09
N ALA A 467 -16.32 -10.21 -6.22
CA ALA A 467 -16.03 -9.46 -7.44
C ALA A 467 -16.13 -7.94 -7.25
N ASN A 468 -17.02 -7.49 -6.37
CA ASN A 468 -17.21 -6.08 -6.08
C ASN A 468 -17.66 -5.89 -4.61
N ILE A 469 -17.63 -4.64 -4.18
CA ILE A 469 -17.95 -4.28 -2.79
C ILE A 469 -19.41 -4.56 -2.40
N LYS A 470 -20.36 -4.42 -3.34
CA LYS A 470 -21.77 -4.71 -3.06
C LYS A 470 -22.00 -6.17 -2.73
N GLY A 471 -21.23 -7.08 -3.33
CA GLY A 471 -21.28 -8.49 -3.04
C GLY A 471 -20.87 -8.86 -1.61
N LEU A 472 -20.22 -7.93 -0.88
CA LEU A 472 -19.85 -8.13 0.53
C LEU A 472 -20.94 -7.72 1.52
N ASN A 473 -22.04 -7.07 1.09
CA ASN A 473 -23.01 -6.50 2.02
C ASN A 473 -23.67 -7.58 2.89
N SER A 474 -24.14 -8.69 2.30
CA SER A 474 -24.81 -9.76 3.05
C SER A 474 -23.88 -10.40 4.09
N ILE A 475 -22.61 -10.68 3.75
CA ILE A 475 -21.66 -11.24 4.71
C ILE A 475 -21.30 -10.23 5.81
N ILE A 476 -21.23 -8.94 5.51
CA ILE A 476 -21.03 -7.87 6.50
C ILE A 476 -22.16 -7.87 7.54
N ASP A 477 -23.41 -7.96 7.08
CA ASP A 477 -24.57 -7.99 7.97
C ASP A 477 -24.55 -9.25 8.87
N LYS A 478 -24.24 -10.43 8.31
CA LYS A 478 -24.15 -11.69 9.08
C LYS A 478 -23.00 -11.70 10.09
N LEU A 479 -21.83 -11.17 9.74
CA LEU A 479 -20.71 -11.05 10.67
C LEU A 479 -21.04 -10.09 11.82
N ASN A 480 -21.73 -8.98 11.53
CA ASN A 480 -22.22 -8.05 12.56
C ASN A 480 -23.24 -8.70 13.50
N GLU A 481 -24.25 -9.40 12.95
CA GLU A 481 -25.26 -10.13 13.72
C GLU A 481 -24.65 -11.17 14.69
N ASN A 482 -23.53 -11.77 14.27
CA ASN A 482 -22.83 -12.80 15.04
C ASN A 482 -21.61 -12.29 15.82
N HIS A 483 -21.39 -10.97 15.85
CA HIS A 483 -20.27 -10.32 16.54
C HIS A 483 -18.88 -10.84 16.15
N ILE A 484 -18.72 -11.32 14.91
CA ILE A 484 -17.42 -11.76 14.38
C ILE A 484 -16.66 -10.52 13.87
N PRO A 485 -15.44 -10.27 14.39
CA PRO A 485 -14.67 -9.11 13.97
C PRO A 485 -14.16 -9.26 12.53
N PHE A 486 -14.24 -8.18 11.78
CA PHE A 486 -13.74 -8.14 10.40
C PHE A 486 -13.17 -6.76 10.01
N ILE A 487 -12.36 -6.75 8.98
CA ILE A 487 -11.88 -5.54 8.32
C ILE A 487 -12.26 -5.59 6.84
N VAL A 488 -12.63 -4.45 6.25
CA VAL A 488 -12.86 -4.36 4.80
C VAL A 488 -11.62 -3.75 4.14
N HIS A 489 -10.94 -4.55 3.31
CA HIS A 489 -9.76 -4.12 2.59
C HIS A 489 -10.15 -3.56 1.22
N GLY A 490 -9.66 -2.36 0.88
CA GLY A 490 -9.91 -1.71 -0.42
C GLY A 490 -11.25 -0.99 -0.56
N GLY A 491 -12.02 -0.81 0.52
CA GLY A 491 -13.21 0.04 0.55
C GLY A 491 -12.85 1.50 0.22
N ARG A 492 -13.76 2.25 -0.44
CA ARG A 492 -13.58 3.68 -0.63
C ARG A 492 -13.51 4.33 0.75
N ARG A 493 -12.40 4.97 1.03
CA ARG A 493 -12.20 5.74 2.25
C ARG A 493 -12.39 7.20 1.92
N LYS A 494 -13.28 7.88 2.65
CA LYS A 494 -13.45 9.32 2.52
C LYS A 494 -12.68 10.00 3.63
N LEU A 495 -11.86 10.97 3.28
CA LEU A 495 -11.19 11.81 4.28
C LEU A 495 -12.26 12.50 5.14
N LYS A 496 -12.14 12.34 6.46
CA LYS A 496 -13.04 12.95 7.43
C LYS A 496 -13.14 14.45 7.19
N ILE A 497 -14.35 14.97 7.19
CA ILE A 497 -14.62 16.37 6.77
C ILE A 497 -13.81 17.39 7.57
N HIS A 498 -13.62 17.18 8.86
CA HIS A 498 -12.86 18.10 9.73
C HIS A 498 -11.36 18.06 9.43
N ILE A 499 -10.79 16.91 9.06
CA ILE A 499 -9.39 16.79 8.63
C ILE A 499 -9.19 17.44 7.26
N ARG A 500 -10.10 17.18 6.32
CA ARG A 500 -10.10 17.85 5.01
C ARG A 500 -10.16 19.36 5.14
N TYR A 501 -10.96 19.84 6.08
CA TYR A 501 -11.09 21.27 6.36
C TYR A 501 -9.78 21.89 6.84
N ILE A 502 -9.10 21.30 7.84
CA ILE A 502 -7.79 21.77 8.31
C ILE A 502 -6.75 21.73 7.17
N ASN A 503 -6.69 20.65 6.39
CA ASN A 503 -5.79 20.57 5.24
C ASN A 503 -6.06 21.68 4.21
N ASN A 504 -7.31 22.04 3.98
CA ASN A 504 -7.65 23.18 3.12
C ASN A 504 -7.19 24.52 3.70
N LEU A 505 -7.30 24.73 5.01
CA LEU A 505 -6.75 25.93 5.65
C LEU A 505 -5.22 26.02 5.50
N LEU A 506 -4.52 24.91 5.68
CA LEU A 506 -3.07 24.83 5.47
C LEU A 506 -2.68 25.14 4.01
N LYS A 507 -3.43 24.63 3.04
CA LYS A 507 -3.22 24.92 1.60
C LYS A 507 -3.49 26.38 1.26
N ILE A 508 -4.47 27.04 1.92
CA ILE A 508 -4.71 28.47 1.77
C ILE A 508 -3.52 29.26 2.31
N ILE A 509 -2.99 28.89 3.48
CA ILE A 509 -1.83 29.56 4.08
C ILE A 509 -0.58 29.38 3.22
N LEU A 510 -0.36 28.17 2.69
CA LEU A 510 0.82 27.84 1.88
C LEU A 510 0.89 28.65 0.60
N ASN A 511 -0.19 28.71 -0.19
CA ASN A 511 -0.16 29.30 -1.53
C ASN A 511 -1.48 29.94 -1.96
N ASN A 512 -2.36 30.24 -1.00
CA ASN A 512 -3.69 30.83 -1.26
C ASN A 512 -4.50 30.03 -2.32
N ASN A 513 -4.53 28.74 -2.18
CA ASN A 513 -5.18 27.82 -3.11
C ASN A 513 -6.67 28.16 -3.25
N ILE A 514 -7.10 28.50 -4.46
CA ILE A 514 -8.47 28.94 -4.74
C ILE A 514 -9.51 27.82 -4.51
N LYS A 515 -9.13 26.57 -4.77
CA LYS A 515 -9.99 25.39 -4.53
C LYS A 515 -10.23 25.20 -3.05
N SER A 516 -9.17 25.33 -2.25
CA SER A 516 -9.26 25.25 -0.81
C SER A 516 -10.08 26.40 -0.23
N ILE A 517 -9.98 27.59 -0.80
CA ILE A 517 -10.84 28.75 -0.45
C ILE A 517 -12.31 28.40 -0.71
N ARG A 518 -12.66 27.89 -1.88
CA ARG A 518 -14.02 27.49 -2.23
C ARG A 518 -14.53 26.34 -1.33
N ALA A 519 -13.68 25.37 -1.01
CA ALA A 519 -14.03 24.26 -0.13
C ALA A 519 -14.33 24.73 1.30
N VAL A 520 -13.49 25.60 1.85
CA VAL A 520 -13.68 26.20 3.19
C VAL A 520 -14.93 27.09 3.21
N ALA A 521 -15.13 27.90 2.17
CA ALA A 521 -16.31 28.78 2.08
C ALA A 521 -17.61 27.98 2.05
N ARG A 522 -17.64 26.84 1.35
CA ARG A 522 -18.82 25.93 1.35
C ARG A 522 -19.07 25.32 2.73
N THR A 523 -18.03 24.86 3.41
CA THR A 523 -18.17 24.29 4.76
C THR A 523 -18.70 25.32 5.77
N LEU A 524 -18.39 26.60 5.57
CA LEU A 524 -18.81 27.71 6.43
C LEU A 524 -20.04 28.46 5.87
N GLU A 525 -20.66 27.98 4.80
CA GLU A 525 -21.77 28.62 4.10
C GLU A 525 -21.49 30.09 3.73
N LEU A 526 -20.23 30.41 3.43
CA LEU A 526 -19.82 31.76 3.04
C LEU A 526 -20.06 31.98 1.55
N ASP A 527 -20.78 33.04 1.21
CA ASP A 527 -20.91 33.46 -0.19
C ASP A 527 -19.67 34.28 -0.61
N ILE A 528 -18.78 33.62 -1.37
CA ILE A 528 -17.57 34.22 -1.94
C ILE A 528 -17.67 34.48 -3.44
N LEU A 529 -18.77 34.08 -4.07
CA LEU A 529 -19.00 34.22 -5.52
C LEU A 529 -19.74 35.48 -5.88
N THR A 530 -20.53 36.06 -4.97
CA THR A 530 -21.18 37.33 -5.14
C THR A 530 -20.20 38.47 -4.75
N GLN A 531 -19.77 39.23 -5.75
CA GLN A 531 -18.96 40.43 -5.48
C GLN A 531 -19.78 41.42 -4.64
N PRO A 532 -19.28 41.89 -3.48
CA PRO A 532 -19.93 42.98 -2.77
C PRO A 532 -20.06 44.19 -3.70
N THR A 533 -21.22 44.83 -3.68
CA THR A 533 -21.47 46.10 -4.41
C THR A 533 -20.38 47.12 -4.04
N GLY A 534 -19.56 47.51 -5.03
CA GLY A 534 -18.47 48.46 -4.84
C GLY A 534 -17.06 47.91 -4.91
N THR A 535 -16.86 46.59 -5.11
CA THR A 535 -15.52 46.02 -5.36
C THR A 535 -15.04 46.30 -6.77
N PRO A 536 -13.78 46.72 -7.00
CA PRO A 536 -13.22 46.88 -8.35
C PRO A 536 -13.30 45.60 -9.15
N ARG A 537 -13.67 45.69 -10.43
CA ARG A 537 -13.82 44.54 -11.36
C ARG A 537 -12.58 43.67 -11.61
N HIS A 538 -11.47 43.97 -10.95
CA HIS A 538 -10.16 43.32 -11.16
C HIS A 538 -9.69 42.42 -10.02
N PHE A 539 -10.46 42.23 -8.93
CA PHE A 539 -10.02 41.35 -7.84
C PHE A 539 -10.30 39.88 -8.18
N SER A 540 -9.27 39.04 -8.01
CA SER A 540 -9.41 37.60 -8.03
C SER A 540 -10.28 37.11 -6.86
N GLU A 541 -10.94 35.97 -6.96
CA GLU A 541 -11.70 35.34 -5.86
C GLU A 541 -10.90 35.24 -4.55
N LYS A 542 -9.60 35.00 -4.68
CA LYS A 542 -8.64 35.02 -3.58
C LYS A 542 -8.58 36.36 -2.86
N GLU A 543 -8.46 37.44 -3.62
CA GLU A 543 -8.40 38.78 -3.06
C GLU A 543 -9.73 39.18 -2.42
N ILE A 544 -10.85 38.74 -3.04
CA ILE A 544 -12.19 38.92 -2.46
C ILE A 544 -12.26 38.21 -1.12
N PHE A 545 -11.91 36.88 -1.06
CA PHE A 545 -11.95 36.10 0.16
C PHE A 545 -11.12 36.77 1.28
N ILE A 546 -9.86 37.12 0.98
CA ILE A 546 -8.94 37.67 1.98
C ILE A 546 -9.36 39.08 2.43
N ARG A 547 -9.83 39.90 1.49
CA ARG A 547 -10.09 41.34 1.80
C ARG A 547 -11.52 41.61 2.28
N THR A 548 -12.50 40.82 1.82
CA THR A 548 -13.92 41.11 2.08
C THR A 548 -14.50 40.30 3.21
N THR A 549 -14.03 39.05 3.44
CA THR A 549 -14.55 38.23 4.53
C THR A 549 -13.77 38.42 5.84
N PRO A 550 -14.47 38.52 7.00
CA PRO A 550 -13.81 38.58 8.30
C PRO A 550 -12.93 37.33 8.54
N PHE A 551 -13.38 36.17 8.08
CA PHE A 551 -12.67 34.90 8.17
C PHE A 551 -11.35 34.96 7.38
N GLY A 552 -11.39 35.36 6.12
CA GLY A 552 -10.20 35.46 5.26
C GLY A 552 -9.16 36.45 5.82
N ARG A 553 -9.62 37.59 6.36
CA ARG A 553 -8.72 38.56 7.03
C ARG A 553 -8.01 37.95 8.25
N LYS A 554 -8.74 37.22 9.09
CA LYS A 554 -8.16 36.54 10.27
C LYS A 554 -7.16 35.48 9.87
N LEU A 555 -7.50 34.65 8.85
CA LEU A 555 -6.63 33.60 8.35
C LEU A 555 -5.35 34.19 7.72
N TYR A 556 -5.47 35.28 6.98
CA TYR A 556 -4.32 35.98 6.41
C TYR A 556 -3.41 36.57 7.48
N SER A 557 -3.98 37.14 8.55
CA SER A 557 -3.21 37.60 9.70
C SER A 557 -2.43 36.45 10.37
N LEU A 558 -3.10 35.33 10.59
CA LEU A 558 -2.47 34.15 11.16
C LEU A 558 -1.29 33.62 10.27
N SER A 559 -1.45 33.65 8.95
CA SER A 559 -0.39 33.23 8.02
C SER A 559 0.84 34.14 8.10
N LYS A 560 0.65 35.45 8.32
CA LYS A 560 1.75 36.38 8.57
C LYS A 560 2.46 36.13 9.90
N ASP A 561 1.70 35.83 10.95
CA ASP A 561 2.25 35.51 12.26
C ASP A 561 3.04 34.19 12.22
N TYR A 562 2.57 33.17 11.51
CA TYR A 562 3.29 31.92 11.28
C TYR A 562 4.68 32.18 10.67
N ASN A 563 4.75 32.94 9.58
CA ASN A 563 5.99 33.25 8.90
C ASN A 563 6.93 34.17 9.72
N ARG A 564 6.36 35.17 10.41
CA ARG A 564 7.14 36.16 11.17
C ARG A 564 7.70 35.62 12.48
N LEU A 565 6.96 34.68 13.13
CA LEU A 565 7.30 34.15 14.44
C LEU A 565 7.94 32.77 14.36
N GLU A 566 8.19 32.29 13.15
CA GLU A 566 8.79 30.97 12.88
C GLU A 566 8.10 29.84 13.67
N TRP A 567 6.78 29.82 13.67
CA TRP A 567 6.01 28.80 14.39
C TRP A 567 6.27 27.42 13.81
N SER A 568 6.27 26.40 14.66
CA SER A 568 6.19 25.03 14.21
C SER A 568 4.85 24.74 13.53
N LEU A 569 4.80 23.72 12.67
CA LEU A 569 3.55 23.30 12.04
C LEU A 569 2.50 22.90 13.07
N GLU A 570 2.92 22.24 14.14
CA GLU A 570 2.04 21.88 15.27
C GLU A 570 1.40 23.11 15.91
N THR A 571 2.17 24.16 16.16
CA THR A 571 1.67 25.42 16.71
C THR A 571 0.65 26.07 15.78
N LEU A 572 0.92 26.07 14.48
CA LEU A 572 -0.02 26.60 13.48
C LEU A 572 -1.31 25.79 13.45
N VAL A 573 -1.22 24.46 13.40
CA VAL A 573 -2.40 23.58 13.37
C VAL A 573 -3.23 23.74 14.65
N THR A 574 -2.59 23.88 15.80
CA THR A 574 -3.28 24.19 17.06
C THR A 574 -4.04 25.52 16.98
N ALA A 575 -3.40 26.56 16.48
CA ALA A 575 -4.05 27.85 16.30
C ALA A 575 -5.22 27.83 15.30
N LEU A 576 -5.13 27.00 14.26
CA LEU A 576 -6.23 26.77 13.32
C LEU A 576 -7.41 26.06 13.98
N MET A 577 -7.14 25.03 14.78
CA MET A 577 -8.17 24.31 15.53
C MET A 577 -8.86 25.19 16.57
N ASP A 578 -8.11 26.05 17.25
CA ASP A 578 -8.66 26.93 18.29
C ASP A 578 -9.51 28.09 17.74
N LYS A 579 -9.23 28.58 16.52
CA LYS A 579 -9.78 29.87 16.05
C LYS A 579 -10.63 29.78 14.79
N PHE A 580 -10.56 28.64 14.05
CA PHE A 580 -11.09 28.56 12.68
C PHE A 580 -12.00 27.38 12.41
N ILE A 581 -12.24 26.51 13.38
CA ILE A 581 -13.18 25.38 13.20
C ILE A 581 -14.63 25.80 13.50
N PRO A 582 -15.62 25.15 12.89
CA PRO A 582 -17.04 25.33 13.21
C PRO A 582 -17.33 25.05 14.68
N PRO A 583 -18.22 25.85 15.33
CA PRO A 583 -18.52 25.71 16.76
C PRO A 583 -19.00 24.33 17.19
N GLU A 584 -19.77 23.65 16.34
CA GLU A 584 -20.30 22.31 16.57
C GLU A 584 -19.21 21.23 16.70
N TRP A 585 -18.01 21.45 16.19
CA TRP A 585 -16.90 20.49 16.27
C TRP A 585 -16.14 20.53 17.60
N TYR A 586 -16.32 21.60 18.40
CA TYR A 586 -15.69 21.68 19.73
C TYR A 586 -16.25 20.67 20.74
N SER A 587 -17.53 20.30 20.63
CA SER A 587 -18.21 19.41 21.54
C SER A 587 -18.17 17.93 21.13
N ASP A 588 -17.74 17.61 19.90
CA ASP A 588 -17.62 16.22 19.44
C ASP A 588 -16.29 15.61 19.88
N THR A 589 -16.36 14.66 20.82
CA THR A 589 -15.18 13.99 21.39
C THR A 589 -14.35 13.25 20.34
N ARG A 590 -14.98 12.64 19.32
CA ARG A 590 -14.29 11.94 18.23
C ARG A 590 -13.51 12.90 17.33
N ILE A 591 -14.09 14.06 17.03
CA ILE A 591 -13.40 15.12 16.28
C ILE A 591 -12.20 15.63 17.07
N GLN A 592 -12.36 15.82 18.39
CA GLN A 592 -11.26 16.28 19.25
C GLN A 592 -10.12 15.25 19.36
N GLU A 593 -10.43 13.94 19.39
CA GLU A 593 -9.43 12.88 19.31
C GLU A 593 -8.67 12.90 17.99
N ASP A 594 -9.37 13.07 16.86
CA ASP A 594 -8.74 13.16 15.55
C ASP A 594 -7.85 14.43 15.44
N PHE A 595 -8.27 15.53 16.01
CA PHE A 595 -7.45 16.74 16.09
C PHE A 595 -6.22 16.54 16.96
N GLY A 596 -6.31 15.80 18.05
CA GLY A 596 -5.17 15.43 18.89
C GLY A 596 -4.14 14.60 18.08
N LYS A 597 -4.61 13.59 17.34
CA LYS A 597 -3.76 12.79 16.45
C LYS A 597 -3.11 13.62 15.34
N LEU A 598 -3.89 14.52 14.71
CA LEU A 598 -3.37 15.39 13.65
C LEU A 598 -2.29 16.35 14.19
N ARG A 599 -2.48 16.91 15.37
CA ARG A 599 -1.50 17.79 16.03
C ARG A 599 -0.19 17.05 16.29
N SER A 600 -0.28 15.87 16.91
CA SER A 600 0.89 15.02 17.17
C SER A 600 1.64 14.65 15.89
N LEU A 601 0.91 14.32 14.83
CA LEU A 601 1.51 13.97 13.54
C LEU A 601 2.19 15.18 12.89
N CYS A 602 1.64 16.38 13.02
CA CYS A 602 2.22 17.61 12.47
C CYS A 602 3.54 18.03 13.15
N SER A 603 3.81 17.56 14.37
CA SER A 603 5.09 17.84 15.06
C SER A 603 6.30 17.22 14.33
N GLY A 604 6.10 16.18 13.53
CA GLY A 604 7.12 15.52 12.71
C GLY A 604 7.50 16.25 11.41
N TYR A 605 6.86 17.36 11.06
CA TYR A 605 7.11 18.12 9.82
C TYR A 605 7.65 19.51 10.09
N LYS A 606 8.65 19.91 9.31
CA LYS A 606 9.24 21.26 9.41
C LYS A 606 8.39 22.32 8.72
N THR A 607 7.66 21.95 7.66
CA THR A 607 6.91 22.90 6.84
C THR A 607 5.53 22.38 6.46
N ILE A 608 4.59 23.31 6.19
CA ILE A 608 3.26 22.98 5.64
C ILE A 608 3.40 22.15 4.36
N LYS A 609 4.37 22.51 3.51
CA LYS A 609 4.57 21.86 2.21
C LYS A 609 4.96 20.38 2.39
N GLU A 610 5.93 20.08 3.26
CA GLU A 610 6.33 18.72 3.56
C GLU A 610 5.15 17.86 4.01
N TYR A 611 4.34 18.38 4.94
CA TYR A 611 3.14 17.69 5.42
C TYR A 611 2.11 17.43 4.29
N ILE A 612 1.73 18.47 3.53
CA ILE A 612 0.73 18.36 2.45
C ILE A 612 1.20 17.41 1.36
N ASP A 613 2.48 17.44 1.04
CA ASP A 613 3.08 16.57 0.04
C ASP A 613 3.08 15.10 0.51
N ASP A 614 3.45 14.85 1.77
CA ASP A 614 3.42 13.51 2.35
C ASP A 614 1.98 13.00 2.48
N PHE A 615 1.06 13.83 2.94
CA PHE A 615 -0.37 13.51 3.00
C PHE A 615 -0.93 13.10 1.64
N SER A 616 -0.47 13.70 0.56
CA SER A 616 -0.92 13.42 -0.81
C SER A 616 -0.35 12.11 -1.37
N VAL A 617 0.87 11.72 -0.98
CA VAL A 617 1.60 10.58 -1.55
C VAL A 617 1.49 9.32 -0.68
N ASN A 618 1.56 9.47 0.64
CA ASN A 618 1.66 8.36 1.58
C ASN A 618 0.36 8.13 2.37
N LYS A 619 -0.75 7.87 1.66
CA LYS A 619 -2.09 7.70 2.26
C LYS A 619 -2.14 6.69 3.41
N ASP A 620 -1.34 5.64 3.35
CA ASP A 620 -1.32 4.59 4.38
C ASP A 620 -0.91 5.14 5.77
N ARG A 621 -0.08 6.16 5.81
CA ARG A 621 0.32 6.84 7.05
C ARG A 621 -0.82 7.61 7.72
N PHE A 622 -1.82 8.02 6.93
CA PHE A 622 -2.91 8.89 7.34
C PHE A 622 -4.25 8.15 7.46
N LEU A 623 -4.25 6.82 7.45
CA LEU A 623 -5.47 6.00 7.42
C LEU A 623 -6.44 6.27 8.58
N CYS A 624 -5.94 6.69 9.75
CA CYS A 624 -6.76 7.04 10.91
C CYS A 624 -7.68 8.26 10.66
N PHE A 625 -7.40 9.04 9.61
CA PHE A 625 -8.17 10.24 9.25
C PHE A 625 -9.23 10.00 8.18
N TYR A 626 -9.41 8.75 7.76
CA TYR A 626 -10.40 8.40 6.75
C TYR A 626 -11.61 7.70 7.38
N ASP A 627 -12.81 8.12 7.00
CA ASP A 627 -14.01 7.38 7.28
C ASP A 627 -14.05 6.13 6.41
N LYS A 628 -14.44 5.03 6.98
CA LYS A 628 -14.73 3.82 6.23
C LYS A 628 -16.18 3.91 5.70
N ASP A 629 -16.38 3.59 4.43
CA ASP A 629 -17.71 3.63 3.79
C ASP A 629 -18.68 2.55 4.33
N PHE A 630 -18.21 1.69 5.25
CA PHE A 630 -18.97 0.61 5.87
C PHE A 630 -19.06 0.82 7.38
N LYS A 631 -20.18 0.44 7.96
CA LYS A 631 -20.29 0.23 9.40
C LYS A 631 -19.33 -0.90 9.78
N ASP A 632 -18.08 -0.55 10.03
CA ASP A 632 -17.19 -1.50 10.66
C ASP A 632 -17.82 -1.89 11.98
N CYS A 633 -17.93 -3.18 12.23
CA CYS A 633 -17.86 -3.64 13.60
C CYS A 633 -16.67 -2.92 14.21
N THR A 634 -16.88 -2.36 15.38
CA THR A 634 -15.81 -1.84 16.21
C THR A 634 -14.67 -2.84 16.14
N SER A 635 -13.67 -2.51 15.28
CA SER A 635 -12.50 -3.37 15.16
C SER A 635 -11.97 -3.54 16.55
N PRO A 636 -11.92 -4.76 17.10
CA PRO A 636 -11.19 -4.95 18.31
C PRO A 636 -9.76 -4.55 17.94
N THR A 637 -9.28 -3.51 18.54
CA THR A 637 -7.98 -2.94 18.27
C THR A 637 -6.85 -3.96 18.42
N ASP A 638 -7.13 -5.13 19.04
CA ASP A 638 -6.13 -6.13 19.41
C ASP A 638 -6.53 -7.61 19.17
N GLY A 639 -7.65 -7.92 18.51
CA GLY A 639 -8.11 -9.30 18.24
C GLY A 639 -7.94 -9.76 16.79
N PRO A 640 -7.92 -11.09 16.53
CA PRO A 640 -7.94 -11.64 15.17
C PRO A 640 -9.25 -11.25 14.47
N CYS A 641 -9.16 -10.94 13.16
CA CYS A 641 -10.32 -10.50 12.40
C CYS A 641 -10.31 -11.06 10.97
N VAL A 642 -11.51 -11.32 10.43
CA VAL A 642 -11.66 -11.76 9.03
C VAL A 642 -11.40 -10.60 8.08
N THR A 643 -10.66 -10.85 7.00
CA THR A 643 -10.49 -9.87 5.93
C THR A 643 -11.59 -10.00 4.89
N LEU A 644 -12.37 -8.96 4.68
CA LEU A 644 -13.30 -8.84 3.56
C LEU A 644 -12.64 -8.02 2.45
N SER A 645 -12.66 -8.49 1.20
CA SER A 645 -11.94 -7.82 0.11
C SER A 645 -12.63 -7.96 -1.23
N THR A 646 -12.37 -7.04 -2.14
CA THR A 646 -12.63 -7.30 -3.56
C THR A 646 -11.45 -8.04 -4.19
N ILE A 647 -11.69 -8.69 -5.35
CA ILE A 647 -10.62 -9.39 -6.09
C ILE A 647 -9.42 -8.45 -6.35
N HIS A 648 -9.68 -7.21 -6.77
CA HIS A 648 -8.61 -6.24 -7.05
C HIS A 648 -7.81 -5.86 -5.81
N SER A 649 -8.50 -5.69 -4.68
CA SER A 649 -7.86 -5.29 -3.43
C SER A 649 -7.15 -6.46 -2.75
N ALA A 650 -7.52 -7.69 -3.05
CA ALA A 650 -6.86 -8.90 -2.56
C ALA A 650 -5.50 -9.18 -3.23
N LYS A 651 -5.20 -8.51 -4.36
CA LYS A 651 -3.93 -8.71 -5.06
C LYS A 651 -2.75 -8.35 -4.15
N GLY A 652 -1.73 -9.21 -4.12
CA GLY A 652 -0.57 -9.07 -3.24
C GLY A 652 -0.74 -9.62 -1.82
N LEU A 653 -1.97 -9.94 -1.40
CA LEU A 653 -2.27 -10.53 -0.09
C LEU A 653 -2.39 -12.06 -0.19
N GLU A 654 -2.44 -12.72 0.98
CA GLU A 654 -2.58 -14.17 1.08
C GLU A 654 -3.22 -14.58 2.42
N TRP A 655 -4.01 -15.65 2.40
CA TRP A 655 -4.66 -16.21 3.58
C TRP A 655 -4.70 -17.73 3.50
N ARG A 656 -4.74 -18.39 4.63
CA ARG A 656 -4.87 -19.83 4.68
C ARG A 656 -6.23 -20.30 4.19
N ASN A 657 -7.31 -19.61 4.61
CA ASN A 657 -8.68 -19.92 4.25
C ASN A 657 -9.26 -18.77 3.42
N VAL A 658 -9.60 -19.05 2.18
CA VAL A 658 -10.17 -18.06 1.25
C VAL A 658 -11.55 -18.49 0.81
N TYR A 659 -12.54 -17.65 1.03
CA TYR A 659 -13.91 -17.81 0.56
C TYR A 659 -14.18 -16.83 -0.58
N ILE A 660 -14.42 -17.32 -1.80
CA ILE A 660 -14.79 -16.50 -2.95
C ILE A 660 -16.30 -16.65 -3.14
N ILE A 661 -17.04 -15.56 -2.92
CA ILE A 661 -18.52 -15.58 -2.86
C ILE A 661 -19.16 -14.96 -4.10
N GLY A 662 -20.41 -15.35 -4.37
CA GLY A 662 -21.23 -14.77 -5.43
C GLY A 662 -20.78 -15.15 -6.83
N MET A 663 -20.19 -16.34 -7.02
CA MET A 663 -19.56 -16.77 -8.27
C MET A 663 -20.55 -17.41 -9.23
N ASN A 664 -21.61 -16.71 -9.60
CA ASN A 664 -22.56 -17.05 -10.66
C ASN A 664 -22.42 -16.12 -11.88
N ASP A 665 -22.97 -16.52 -13.02
CA ASP A 665 -22.86 -15.77 -14.28
C ASP A 665 -23.42 -14.34 -14.22
N HIS A 666 -24.40 -14.08 -13.35
CA HIS A 666 -24.95 -12.73 -13.16
C HIS A 666 -23.94 -11.78 -12.49
N ASN A 667 -23.25 -12.24 -11.44
CA ASN A 667 -22.34 -11.43 -10.65
C ASN A 667 -20.92 -11.43 -11.26
N PHE A 668 -20.45 -12.61 -11.72
CA PHE A 668 -19.13 -12.81 -12.27
C PHE A 668 -19.14 -13.97 -13.30
N PRO A 669 -18.80 -13.72 -14.56
CA PRO A 669 -18.20 -12.50 -15.11
C PRO A 669 -19.17 -11.34 -15.35
N GLY A 670 -20.47 -11.48 -15.10
CA GLY A 670 -21.45 -10.41 -15.29
C GLY A 670 -21.96 -10.29 -16.74
N ILE A 671 -22.44 -11.39 -17.31
CA ILE A 671 -22.77 -11.54 -18.72
C ILE A 671 -23.84 -10.55 -19.22
N LYS A 672 -24.79 -10.14 -18.37
CA LYS A 672 -25.85 -9.17 -18.73
C LYS A 672 -25.31 -7.78 -19.21
N LYS A 673 -24.05 -7.46 -18.94
CA LYS A 673 -23.39 -6.20 -19.37
C LYS A 673 -22.74 -6.32 -20.74
N TYR A 674 -22.83 -7.47 -21.40
CA TYR A 674 -22.06 -7.76 -22.58
C TYR A 674 -22.93 -7.85 -23.84
N ASP A 675 -22.57 -7.05 -24.86
CA ASP A 675 -23.19 -7.14 -26.18
C ASP A 675 -22.53 -8.27 -26.99
N ASN A 676 -23.22 -9.42 -27.13
CA ASN A 676 -22.79 -10.58 -27.91
C ASN A 676 -22.53 -10.31 -29.40
N LYS A 677 -22.66 -9.08 -29.87
CA LYS A 677 -22.51 -8.71 -31.28
C LYS A 677 -21.06 -8.66 -31.76
N ASN A 678 -20.06 -8.73 -30.84
CA ASN A 678 -18.65 -8.71 -31.21
C ASN A 678 -17.85 -9.79 -30.47
N PRO A 679 -17.64 -10.99 -31.08
CA PRO A 679 -16.94 -12.12 -30.45
C PRO A 679 -15.52 -11.79 -29.96
N SER A 680 -14.77 -10.97 -30.69
CA SER A 680 -13.40 -10.61 -30.31
C SER A 680 -13.36 -9.77 -29.02
N LYS A 681 -14.29 -8.84 -28.86
CA LYS A 681 -14.40 -8.05 -27.61
C LYS A 681 -14.86 -8.92 -26.44
N HIS A 682 -15.70 -9.92 -26.72
CA HIS A 682 -16.15 -10.86 -25.70
C HIS A 682 -14.97 -11.69 -25.14
N GLU A 683 -14.13 -12.23 -26.00
CA GLU A 683 -12.96 -13.01 -25.54
C GLU A 683 -11.96 -12.14 -24.75
N VAL A 684 -11.70 -10.90 -25.18
CA VAL A 684 -10.86 -9.97 -24.41
C VAL A 684 -11.44 -9.71 -23.01
N TYR A 685 -12.77 -9.56 -22.92
CA TYR A 685 -13.43 -9.38 -21.62
C TYR A 685 -13.31 -10.64 -20.74
N LEU A 686 -13.60 -11.82 -21.30
CA LEU A 686 -13.48 -13.09 -20.56
C LEU A 686 -12.05 -13.36 -20.12
N ASN A 687 -11.07 -13.06 -20.97
CA ASN A 687 -9.65 -13.19 -20.61
C ASN A 687 -9.30 -12.32 -19.40
N LYS A 688 -9.78 -11.09 -19.35
CA LYS A 688 -9.63 -10.22 -18.18
C LYS A 688 -10.29 -10.81 -16.93
N LYS A 689 -11.49 -11.37 -17.06
CA LYS A 689 -12.18 -12.01 -15.94
C LYS A 689 -11.50 -13.31 -15.47
N ARG A 690 -10.90 -14.08 -16.40
CA ARG A 690 -10.04 -15.21 -16.02
C ARG A 690 -8.83 -14.76 -15.19
N LYS A 691 -8.18 -13.65 -15.55
CA LYS A 691 -7.09 -13.06 -14.74
C LYS A 691 -7.56 -12.64 -13.35
N GLU A 692 -8.73 -12.02 -13.25
CA GLU A 692 -9.33 -11.68 -11.95
C GLU A 692 -9.58 -12.95 -11.12
N LEU A 693 -10.17 -14.01 -11.70
CA LEU A 693 -10.40 -15.28 -11.02
C LEU A 693 -9.08 -15.96 -10.62
N PHE A 694 -8.10 -15.97 -11.51
CA PHE A 694 -6.75 -16.49 -11.24
C PHE A 694 -6.13 -15.79 -10.00
N VAL A 695 -6.23 -14.47 -9.94
CA VAL A 695 -5.75 -13.70 -8.77
C VAL A 695 -6.52 -14.12 -7.52
N ALA A 696 -7.85 -14.19 -7.56
CA ALA A 696 -8.67 -14.54 -6.39
C ALA A 696 -8.33 -15.94 -5.85
N CYS A 697 -8.30 -16.96 -6.71
CA CYS A 697 -8.00 -18.34 -6.34
C CYS A 697 -6.59 -18.49 -5.75
N THR A 698 -5.60 -17.80 -6.32
CA THR A 698 -4.21 -17.89 -5.88
C THR A 698 -3.90 -17.08 -4.62
N ARG A 699 -4.91 -16.53 -3.96
CA ARG A 699 -4.75 -15.94 -2.61
C ARG A 699 -4.74 -17.00 -1.52
N SER A 700 -5.24 -18.21 -1.83
CA SER A 700 -5.31 -19.31 -0.86
C SER A 700 -3.94 -19.97 -0.67
N ALA A 701 -3.58 -20.15 0.60
CA ALA A 701 -2.41 -20.92 1.05
C ALA A 701 -2.81 -22.24 1.75
N GLY A 702 -4.09 -22.59 1.75
CA GLY A 702 -4.60 -23.82 2.37
C GLY A 702 -5.92 -24.25 1.77
N ILE A 703 -7.01 -23.66 2.18
CA ILE A 703 -8.36 -24.05 1.74
C ILE A 703 -8.95 -22.94 0.88
N LEU A 704 -9.45 -23.30 -0.29
CA LEU A 704 -10.20 -22.43 -1.18
C LEU A 704 -11.65 -22.89 -1.24
N HIS A 705 -12.57 -22.04 -0.76
CA HIS A 705 -14.01 -22.21 -0.94
C HIS A 705 -14.49 -21.25 -2.03
N ILE A 706 -15.21 -21.79 -3.00
CA ILE A 706 -15.89 -21.02 -4.04
C ILE A 706 -17.38 -21.28 -3.88
N SER A 707 -18.17 -20.22 -3.79
CA SER A 707 -19.62 -20.36 -3.61
C SER A 707 -20.41 -19.40 -4.50
N TYR A 708 -21.67 -19.78 -4.74
CA TYR A 708 -22.60 -18.94 -5.49
C TYR A 708 -24.05 -19.14 -5.01
N PRO A 709 -24.86 -18.07 -5.03
CA PRO A 709 -26.29 -18.15 -4.83
C PRO A 709 -27.00 -18.61 -6.11
N GLU A 710 -27.95 -19.54 -5.99
CA GLU A 710 -28.77 -20.09 -7.08
C GLU A 710 -29.86 -19.12 -7.53
N ILE A 711 -30.28 -18.20 -6.66
CA ILE A 711 -31.29 -17.17 -6.98
C ILE A 711 -30.67 -15.78 -6.73
N VAL A 712 -30.72 -14.92 -7.76
CA VAL A 712 -30.33 -13.51 -7.68
C VAL A 712 -31.44 -12.67 -8.31
N GLU A 713 -31.94 -11.67 -7.58
CA GLU A 713 -33.03 -10.79 -8.02
C GLU A 713 -34.30 -11.56 -8.49
N GLY A 714 -34.54 -12.77 -7.94
CA GLY A 714 -35.68 -13.63 -8.28
C GLY A 714 -35.48 -14.48 -9.54
N GLU A 715 -34.31 -14.47 -10.14
CA GLU A 715 -33.96 -15.30 -11.31
C GLU A 715 -33.00 -16.43 -10.91
N GLU A 716 -33.23 -17.65 -11.42
CA GLU A 716 -32.32 -18.78 -11.26
C GLU A 716 -30.98 -18.49 -11.95
N GLN A 717 -29.87 -18.81 -11.29
CA GLN A 717 -28.51 -18.60 -11.75
C GLN A 717 -27.75 -19.92 -11.84
N THR A 718 -26.85 -20.00 -12.80
CA THR A 718 -25.87 -21.08 -12.92
C THR A 718 -24.52 -20.65 -12.34
N PRO A 719 -23.64 -21.59 -11.94
CA PRO A 719 -22.28 -21.24 -11.58
C PRO A 719 -21.60 -20.46 -12.71
N SER A 720 -20.66 -19.62 -12.35
CA SER A 720 -19.89 -18.85 -13.35
C SER A 720 -19.29 -19.78 -14.42
N MET A 721 -19.50 -19.46 -15.68
CA MET A 721 -18.92 -20.19 -16.80
C MET A 721 -17.37 -20.34 -16.71
N LEU A 722 -16.72 -19.47 -15.95
CA LEU A 722 -15.28 -19.53 -15.74
C LEU A 722 -14.87 -20.63 -14.72
N LEU A 723 -15.83 -21.27 -14.05
CA LEU A 723 -15.63 -22.37 -13.12
C LEU A 723 -15.81 -23.75 -13.76
N SER A 724 -16.10 -23.83 -15.06
CA SER A 724 -16.42 -25.08 -15.79
C SER A 724 -15.37 -26.19 -15.69
N GLY A 725 -14.14 -25.88 -15.27
CA GLY A 725 -13.08 -26.86 -15.01
C GLY A 725 -13.12 -27.51 -13.62
N LEU A 726 -13.94 -27.00 -12.67
CA LEU A 726 -14.05 -27.52 -11.31
C LEU A 726 -15.05 -28.68 -11.20
N GLU A 727 -16.11 -28.67 -11.97
CA GLU A 727 -17.19 -29.68 -11.88
C GLU A 727 -16.73 -31.13 -12.15
N HIS A 728 -15.58 -31.32 -12.77
CA HIS A 728 -15.02 -32.62 -13.12
C HIS A 728 -13.93 -33.11 -12.15
N ASN A 729 -13.56 -32.34 -11.12
CA ASN A 729 -12.42 -32.64 -10.23
C ASN A 729 -12.75 -32.67 -8.73
N ILE A 730 -14.06 -32.54 -8.34
CA ILE A 730 -14.51 -32.60 -6.94
C ILE A 730 -15.16 -33.92 -6.59
#